data_a095491f90a694f5ffa52b4c89da9043
#
_entry.id   a095491f90a694f5ffa52b4c89da9043
#
_cell.length_a   1.000
_cell.length_b   1.000
_cell.length_c   1.000
_cell.angle_alpha   90.00
_cell.angle_beta   90.00
_cell.angle_gamma   90.00
#
_symmetry.space_group_name_H-M   'P 1'
#
loop_
_entity.id
_entity.type
_entity.pdbx_description
1 polymer ?
#
loop_
_entity_poly.entity_id
_entity_poly.type
_entity_poly.pdbx_seq_one_letter_code
_entity_poly.pdbx_strand_id
1 'polypeptide(L)'
;MGKCRNHPERETSYLCSKHNVYMCEECLKCNDPEIYCKFRSACPIWFMERRKARLEKEKQDEERIKKYKIVFKPENKEIEAPEGSTLLDAAREADIHINASCNGKGSCGKCKLIIDSGNIKSEPTSLLSTREKEKNYVLACQTEIFGDVMVRIPDETIERKLKVYGMGQEVTSRFKGLVKDIQPMLKEIPLELEPPTLDDSVSDLDRLKRGLKKTGCDTANMTADIKVIRELSAAMRDENWKVTASVIRRNGTRNIVSVTPGDGKATSLGLAIDVGTTTIVVYLVDMSDGSIIAATSGHNRQAACGDDVINRIVCAEKDGVAKLSRMALATINNLISEALAAVSADKNQIKNIVISGNTTMTHLLLKIEPKYIRREPYIPTVSEFPILKAGNIGIKANPIAAVFIMPDPASYVGGDIVSGLLYAGFHRNDPTTLFIDVGTNGEIVLGNRDWLMTASCSAGPAFEGGGIRWGMRAEEGAIDKISIDPETYEPKFSTVGDVAPRGICGSGMIDLISGMMLTGIIGQNGKFKIDPSHSRMKLDGEDLAYILAFAEQTPMEEDIVFTEIDIHSLILSKGAVYAGFMVLLQQAGLDFSTIDQILISGGFGQYLNINKAITIGLLPDIDRNKFKYLGNSSICGAYMALLSDDYRNEAHKISNNMTYIDFSSNSHFMDEFTSALFLPHTDLNAFPSVRVKLNP
;
A
#
# COMPACT_ATOMS: atom_id res chain seq x y z
N MET A 1 -1.40 -34.95 -33.94
CA MET A 1 -1.40 -35.85 -32.78
C MET A 1 -1.22 -37.28 -33.30
N GLY A 2 -0.53 -38.11 -32.57
CA GLY A 2 -0.33 -39.52 -32.91
C GLY A 2 -0.36 -40.39 -31.65
N LYS A 3 -0.40 -41.70 -31.83
CA LYS A 3 -0.44 -42.66 -30.72
C LYS A 3 0.96 -42.84 -30.12
N CYS A 4 1.05 -42.88 -28.78
CA CYS A 4 2.31 -43.13 -28.09
C CYS A 4 2.86 -44.51 -28.46
N ARG A 5 4.16 -44.60 -28.77
CA ARG A 5 4.82 -45.85 -29.12
C ARG A 5 4.67 -46.96 -28.06
N ASN A 6 4.77 -46.58 -26.78
CA ASN A 6 4.75 -47.54 -25.66
C ASN A 6 3.33 -47.70 -25.05
N HIS A 7 2.41 -46.79 -25.35
CA HIS A 7 1.02 -46.79 -24.88
C HIS A 7 0.09 -46.47 -26.06
N PRO A 8 -0.21 -47.45 -26.91
CA PRO A 8 -0.98 -47.23 -28.15
C PRO A 8 -2.41 -46.68 -27.94
N GLU A 9 -2.92 -46.80 -26.75
CA GLU A 9 -4.22 -46.27 -26.31
C GLU A 9 -4.20 -44.77 -26.04
N ARG A 10 -3.00 -44.15 -25.91
CA ARG A 10 -2.85 -42.73 -25.58
C ARG A 10 -2.45 -41.91 -26.80
N GLU A 11 -3.23 -40.91 -27.10
CA GLU A 11 -2.88 -39.87 -28.07
C GLU A 11 -1.99 -38.79 -27.46
N THR A 12 -1.01 -38.34 -28.24
CA THR A 12 -0.04 -37.31 -27.78
C THR A 12 0.41 -36.43 -28.93
N SER A 13 0.83 -35.22 -28.58
CA SER A 13 1.44 -34.26 -29.52
C SER A 13 2.97 -34.25 -29.48
N TYR A 14 3.60 -35.01 -28.57
CA TYR A 14 5.07 -35.03 -28.44
C TYR A 14 5.68 -35.95 -29.45
N LEU A 15 6.20 -35.38 -30.55
CA LEU A 15 6.83 -36.10 -31.66
C LEU A 15 8.35 -35.97 -31.61
N CYS A 16 9.06 -37.07 -31.63
CA CYS A 16 10.49 -37.08 -31.93
C CYS A 16 10.69 -37.01 -33.45
N SER A 17 11.04 -35.84 -33.97
CA SER A 17 11.21 -35.63 -35.43
C SER A 17 12.38 -36.39 -36.04
N LYS A 18 13.37 -36.83 -35.25
CA LYS A 18 14.51 -37.66 -35.74
C LYS A 18 14.06 -39.09 -36.00
N HIS A 19 13.26 -39.67 -35.12
CA HIS A 19 12.84 -41.07 -35.19
C HIS A 19 11.40 -41.26 -35.66
N ASN A 20 10.68 -40.15 -35.89
CA ASN A 20 9.25 -40.14 -36.25
C ASN A 20 8.36 -40.94 -35.30
N VAL A 21 8.58 -40.77 -33.98
CA VAL A 21 7.89 -41.54 -32.93
C VAL A 21 7.19 -40.58 -31.98
N TYR A 22 5.91 -40.87 -31.69
CA TYR A 22 5.14 -40.17 -30.67
C TYR A 22 5.36 -40.78 -29.28
N MET A 23 5.48 -39.95 -28.26
CA MET A 23 5.68 -40.34 -26.84
C MET A 23 4.73 -39.59 -25.95
N CYS A 24 4.03 -40.28 -25.04
CA CYS A 24 3.21 -39.59 -24.01
C CYS A 24 4.07 -39.04 -22.88
N GLU A 25 3.48 -38.27 -21.99
CA GLU A 25 4.19 -37.57 -20.88
C GLU A 25 4.98 -38.53 -19.98
N GLU A 26 4.51 -39.76 -19.79
CA GLU A 26 5.21 -40.78 -18.99
C GLU A 26 6.43 -41.38 -19.74
N CYS A 27 6.42 -41.33 -21.05
CA CYS A 27 7.46 -41.92 -21.90
C CYS A 27 8.47 -40.92 -22.44
N LEU A 28 8.38 -39.66 -22.07
CA LEU A 28 9.25 -38.58 -22.55
C LEU A 28 10.72 -38.84 -22.21
N LYS A 29 11.43 -39.50 -23.10
CA LYS A 29 12.88 -39.78 -23.02
C LYS A 29 13.50 -39.66 -24.39
N CYS A 30 14.57 -38.86 -24.50
CA CYS A 30 15.34 -38.75 -25.73
C CYS A 30 16.12 -40.04 -25.99
N ASN A 31 15.94 -40.65 -27.17
CA ASN A 31 16.66 -41.88 -27.53
C ASN A 31 18.16 -41.65 -27.75
N ASP A 32 18.57 -40.45 -28.09
CA ASP A 32 19.95 -40.08 -28.39
C ASP A 32 20.38 -38.82 -27.57
N PRO A 33 20.46 -38.87 -26.24
CA PRO A 33 20.67 -37.68 -25.41
C PRO A 33 22.07 -37.07 -25.61
N GLU A 34 23.07 -37.87 -25.95
CA GLU A 34 24.48 -37.47 -26.10
C GLU A 34 24.91 -37.20 -27.54
N ILE A 35 24.16 -37.69 -28.53
CA ILE A 35 24.50 -37.58 -29.94
C ILE A 35 23.89 -36.31 -30.56
N TYR A 36 24.59 -35.70 -31.51
CA TYR A 36 24.07 -34.54 -32.22
C TYR A 36 22.73 -34.85 -32.92
N CYS A 37 21.75 -33.97 -32.66
CA CYS A 37 20.44 -34.03 -33.30
C CYS A 37 20.07 -32.61 -33.83
N LYS A 38 19.90 -32.50 -35.15
CA LYS A 38 19.56 -31.25 -35.82
C LYS A 38 18.21 -30.67 -35.41
N PHE A 39 17.33 -31.48 -34.82
CA PHE A 39 16.00 -31.05 -34.34
C PHE A 39 15.98 -30.66 -32.85
N ARG A 40 17.13 -30.75 -32.14
CA ARG A 40 17.18 -30.60 -30.67
C ARG A 40 16.69 -29.24 -30.18
N SER A 41 17.00 -28.18 -30.91
CA SER A 41 16.59 -26.81 -30.57
C SER A 41 15.07 -26.56 -30.60
N ALA A 42 14.32 -27.43 -31.29
CA ALA A 42 12.85 -27.36 -31.38
C ALA A 42 12.17 -28.66 -30.93
N CYS A 43 12.88 -29.55 -30.21
CA CYS A 43 12.39 -30.86 -29.82
C CYS A 43 11.60 -30.82 -28.50
N PRO A 44 10.26 -31.02 -28.51
CA PRO A 44 9.45 -30.96 -27.28
C PRO A 44 9.88 -32.05 -26.27
N ILE A 45 10.25 -33.27 -26.74
CA ILE A 45 10.67 -34.38 -25.87
C ILE A 45 11.94 -34.01 -25.11
N TRP A 46 12.94 -33.44 -25.79
CA TRP A 46 14.20 -33.01 -25.15
C TRP A 46 13.98 -31.91 -24.09
N PHE A 47 13.14 -30.95 -24.39
CA PHE A 47 12.83 -29.87 -23.42
C PHE A 47 12.07 -30.39 -22.20
N MET A 48 11.08 -31.24 -22.40
CA MET A 48 10.27 -31.80 -21.31
C MET A 48 11.08 -32.77 -20.43
N GLU A 49 11.92 -33.63 -21.05
CA GLU A 49 12.82 -34.51 -20.31
C GLU A 49 13.79 -33.71 -19.41
N ARG A 50 14.43 -32.69 -19.96
CA ARG A 50 15.33 -31.79 -19.17
C ARG A 50 14.61 -31.03 -18.06
N ARG A 51 13.41 -30.57 -18.37
CA ARG A 51 12.58 -29.88 -17.35
C ARG A 51 12.23 -30.87 -16.23
N LYS A 52 11.85 -32.08 -16.54
CA LYS A 52 11.55 -33.12 -15.56
C LYS A 52 12.78 -33.50 -14.73
N ALA A 53 13.93 -33.74 -15.37
CA ALA A 53 15.18 -34.03 -14.68
C ALA A 53 15.65 -32.85 -13.79
N ARG A 54 15.43 -31.63 -14.22
CA ARG A 54 15.73 -30.43 -13.39
C ARG A 54 14.82 -30.37 -12.17
N LEU A 55 13.51 -30.55 -12.32
CA LEU A 55 12.55 -30.58 -11.20
C LEU A 55 12.80 -31.73 -10.22
N GLU A 56 13.21 -32.92 -10.75
CA GLU A 56 13.57 -34.05 -9.90
C GLU A 56 14.87 -33.81 -9.14
N LYS A 57 15.84 -33.12 -9.76
CA LYS A 57 17.08 -32.70 -9.09
C LYS A 57 16.82 -31.63 -8.04
N GLU A 58 16.01 -30.63 -8.36
CA GLU A 58 15.59 -29.58 -7.41
C GLU A 58 14.88 -30.22 -6.20
N LYS A 59 13.98 -31.20 -6.39
CA LYS A 59 13.34 -31.93 -5.28
C LYS A 59 14.32 -32.77 -4.47
N GLN A 60 15.28 -33.43 -5.11
CA GLN A 60 16.30 -34.23 -4.41
C GLN A 60 17.28 -33.31 -3.63
N ASP A 61 17.58 -32.13 -4.16
CA ASP A 61 18.40 -31.13 -3.47
C ASP A 61 17.64 -30.55 -2.27
N GLU A 62 16.32 -30.28 -2.41
CA GLU A 62 15.44 -29.86 -1.30
C GLU A 62 15.32 -30.93 -0.19
N GLU A 63 15.23 -32.22 -0.55
CA GLU A 63 15.16 -33.34 0.41
C GLU A 63 16.49 -33.58 1.16
N ARG A 64 17.61 -33.11 0.62
CA ARG A 64 18.95 -33.22 1.23
C ARG A 64 19.29 -32.09 2.19
N ILE A 65 18.59 -30.95 2.10
CA ILE A 65 18.84 -29.80 2.97
C ILE A 65 18.34 -30.13 4.37
N LYS A 66 19.22 -30.07 5.36
CA LYS A 66 18.83 -30.19 6.77
C LYS A 66 17.90 -29.03 7.12
N LYS A 67 16.84 -29.34 7.85
CA LYS A 67 15.92 -28.35 8.39
C LYS A 67 16.08 -28.30 9.90
N TYR A 68 15.95 -27.09 10.46
CA TYR A 68 16.05 -26.83 11.87
C TYR A 68 14.79 -26.14 12.39
N LYS A 69 14.47 -26.42 13.65
CA LYS A 69 13.31 -25.84 14.33
C LYS A 69 13.65 -24.46 14.86
N ILE A 70 12.87 -23.46 14.47
CA ILE A 70 12.97 -22.09 14.96
C ILE A 70 11.72 -21.76 15.77
N VAL A 71 11.92 -21.25 16.99
CA VAL A 71 10.84 -20.83 17.89
C VAL A 71 10.93 -19.33 18.11
N PHE A 72 9.88 -18.61 17.72
CA PHE A 72 9.77 -17.17 17.89
C PHE A 72 8.94 -16.84 19.13
N LYS A 73 9.52 -16.10 20.08
CA LYS A 73 8.85 -15.56 21.27
C LYS A 73 8.50 -14.08 21.07
N PRO A 74 7.43 -13.55 21.72
CA PRO A 74 6.59 -14.18 22.76
C PRO A 74 5.49 -15.10 22.25
N GLU A 75 5.19 -15.13 20.95
CA GLU A 75 4.05 -15.87 20.38
C GLU A 75 4.21 -17.40 20.43
N ASN A 76 5.40 -17.90 20.76
CA ASN A 76 5.80 -19.32 20.71
C ASN A 76 5.48 -19.99 19.35
N LYS A 77 5.69 -19.24 18.28
CA LYS A 77 5.41 -19.73 16.93
C LYS A 77 6.59 -20.55 16.43
N GLU A 78 6.32 -21.76 15.97
CA GLU A 78 7.33 -22.71 15.52
C GLU A 78 7.31 -22.88 14.03
N ILE A 79 8.50 -22.97 13.41
CA ILE A 79 8.67 -23.26 11.99
C ILE A 79 9.92 -24.11 11.78
N GLU A 80 9.94 -24.88 10.71
CA GLU A 80 11.15 -25.54 10.21
C GLU A 80 11.76 -24.73 9.07
N ALA A 81 13.01 -24.33 9.20
CA ALA A 81 13.73 -23.58 8.18
C ALA A 81 14.96 -24.34 7.67
N PRO A 82 15.30 -24.22 6.37
CA PRO A 82 16.48 -24.85 5.80
C PRO A 82 17.79 -24.34 6.41
N GLU A 83 18.80 -25.18 6.50
CA GLU A 83 20.18 -24.80 6.87
C GLU A 83 20.69 -23.68 5.95
N GLY A 84 21.27 -22.63 6.52
CA GLY A 84 21.78 -21.46 5.79
C GLY A 84 20.72 -20.44 5.39
N SER A 85 19.43 -20.66 5.67
CA SER A 85 18.41 -19.61 5.52
C SER A 85 18.54 -18.54 6.60
N THR A 86 18.09 -17.32 6.30
CA THR A 86 18.16 -16.23 7.29
C THR A 86 17.02 -16.31 8.31
N LEU A 87 17.23 -15.78 9.50
CA LEU A 87 16.17 -15.62 10.51
C LEU A 87 15.03 -14.73 10.00
N LEU A 88 15.32 -13.79 9.10
CA LEU A 88 14.30 -12.94 8.47
C LEU A 88 13.40 -13.75 7.53
N ASP A 89 13.98 -14.66 6.74
CA ASP A 89 13.20 -15.53 5.85
C ASP A 89 12.36 -16.52 6.66
N ALA A 90 12.91 -17.11 7.72
CA ALA A 90 12.17 -17.95 8.64
C ALA A 90 11.00 -17.22 9.32
N ALA A 91 11.20 -15.97 9.75
CA ALA A 91 10.12 -15.15 10.31
C ALA A 91 9.02 -14.87 9.30
N ARG A 92 9.39 -14.56 8.04
CA ARG A 92 8.44 -14.35 6.94
C ARG A 92 7.61 -15.60 6.64
N GLU A 93 8.22 -16.78 6.62
CA GLU A 93 7.52 -18.05 6.45
C GLU A 93 6.59 -18.37 7.62
N ALA A 94 7.01 -17.98 8.83
CA ALA A 94 6.19 -18.09 10.03
C ALA A 94 5.05 -17.05 10.11
N ASP A 95 4.90 -16.15 9.11
CA ASP A 95 3.96 -15.02 9.16
C ASP A 95 4.16 -14.16 10.42
N ILE A 96 5.45 -13.92 10.76
CA ILE A 96 5.89 -13.03 11.83
C ILE A 96 6.44 -11.77 11.19
N HIS A 97 5.87 -10.63 11.59
CA HIS A 97 6.36 -9.35 11.09
C HIS A 97 7.60 -8.91 11.86
N ILE A 98 8.70 -8.72 11.13
CA ILE A 98 9.93 -8.10 11.61
C ILE A 98 10.20 -6.88 10.74
N ASN A 99 10.39 -5.72 11.37
CA ASN A 99 10.70 -4.50 10.63
C ASN A 99 12.03 -4.66 9.88
N ALA A 100 11.99 -4.68 8.56
CA ALA A 100 13.16 -4.86 7.69
C ALA A 100 13.09 -3.91 6.49
N SER A 101 13.06 -2.61 6.74
CA SER A 101 12.85 -1.55 5.75
C SER A 101 13.80 -1.59 4.53
N CYS A 102 14.99 -2.12 4.68
CA CYS A 102 15.92 -2.34 3.56
C CYS A 102 15.68 -3.66 2.78
N ASN A 103 14.58 -4.37 3.04
CA ASN A 103 14.26 -5.66 2.44
C ASN A 103 15.38 -6.72 2.55
N GLY A 104 16.05 -6.76 3.70
CA GLY A 104 17.09 -7.76 3.96
C GLY A 104 18.48 -7.41 3.42
N LYS A 105 18.70 -6.18 2.92
CA LYS A 105 20.01 -5.74 2.42
C LYS A 105 21.06 -5.45 3.52
N GLY A 106 20.67 -5.52 4.78
CA GLY A 106 21.58 -5.30 5.91
C GLY A 106 21.92 -3.82 6.17
N SER A 107 21.22 -2.85 5.58
CA SER A 107 21.59 -1.42 5.65
C SER A 107 20.77 -0.58 6.63
N CYS A 108 19.60 -1.05 7.12
CA CYS A 108 18.72 -0.23 7.97
C CYS A 108 18.84 -0.51 9.48
N GLY A 109 19.43 -1.63 9.91
CA GLY A 109 19.58 -2.00 11.31
C GLY A 109 18.28 -2.30 12.09
N LYS A 110 17.09 -2.34 11.42
CA LYS A 110 15.80 -2.43 12.11
C LYS A 110 15.30 -3.84 12.40
N CYS A 111 15.81 -4.87 11.72
CA CYS A 111 15.38 -6.27 11.90
C CYS A 111 16.06 -6.96 13.08
N LYS A 112 16.07 -6.31 14.24
CA LYS A 112 16.74 -6.78 15.44
C LYS A 112 15.98 -7.93 16.09
N LEU A 113 16.68 -9.00 16.45
CA LEU A 113 16.19 -10.13 17.23
C LEU A 113 17.17 -10.44 18.35
N ILE A 114 16.70 -11.05 19.42
CA ILE A 114 17.55 -11.54 20.52
C ILE A 114 17.65 -13.06 20.42
N ILE A 115 18.84 -13.60 20.42
CA ILE A 115 19.08 -15.05 20.45
C ILE A 115 19.05 -15.54 21.89
N ASP A 116 18.00 -16.30 22.24
CA ASP A 116 17.92 -16.94 23.56
C ASP A 116 18.77 -18.22 23.59
N SER A 117 18.79 -19.01 22.50
CA SER A 117 19.65 -20.20 22.34
C SER A 117 19.68 -20.66 20.89
N GLY A 118 20.71 -21.42 20.51
CA GLY A 118 20.82 -22.08 19.22
C GLY A 118 22.11 -21.80 18.48
N ASN A 119 22.29 -22.48 17.33
CA ASN A 119 23.50 -22.36 16.50
C ASN A 119 23.18 -21.50 15.27
N ILE A 120 23.78 -20.33 15.21
CA ILE A 120 23.62 -19.33 14.16
C ILE A 120 24.97 -18.82 13.67
N LYS A 121 24.98 -18.25 12.47
CA LYS A 121 26.11 -17.48 11.97
C LYS A 121 25.62 -16.10 11.60
N SER A 122 26.12 -15.06 12.29
CA SER A 122 25.77 -13.67 12.02
C SER A 122 26.96 -12.91 11.46
N GLU A 123 26.73 -12.08 10.46
CA GLU A 123 27.77 -11.19 9.93
C GLU A 123 28.05 -10.04 10.90
N PRO A 124 29.33 -9.62 11.05
CA PRO A 124 29.67 -8.44 11.83
C PRO A 124 28.98 -7.19 11.23
N THR A 125 28.38 -6.38 12.08
CA THR A 125 27.70 -5.15 11.65
C THR A 125 27.98 -3.99 12.59
N SER A 126 28.12 -2.79 12.05
CA SER A 126 28.18 -1.52 12.79
C SER A 126 26.80 -1.00 13.19
N LEU A 127 25.72 -1.61 12.68
CA LEU A 127 24.33 -1.21 12.93
C LEU A 127 23.78 -1.69 14.28
N LEU A 128 24.58 -2.49 15.03
CA LEU A 128 24.28 -2.92 16.39
C LEU A 128 25.29 -2.26 17.33
N SER A 129 24.80 -1.61 18.38
CA SER A 129 25.61 -1.05 19.44
C SER A 129 26.38 -2.13 20.20
N THR A 130 27.45 -1.76 20.92
CA THR A 130 28.23 -2.71 21.76
C THR A 130 27.33 -3.38 22.80
N ARG A 131 26.42 -2.61 23.43
CA ARG A 131 25.46 -3.11 24.43
C ARG A 131 24.46 -4.11 23.86
N GLU A 132 23.99 -3.88 22.62
CA GLU A 132 23.11 -4.83 21.94
C GLU A 132 23.84 -6.15 21.65
N LYS A 133 25.09 -6.08 21.17
CA LYS A 133 25.90 -7.26 20.92
C LYS A 133 26.11 -8.07 22.20
N GLU A 134 26.35 -7.40 23.35
CA GLU A 134 26.46 -8.04 24.66
C GLU A 134 25.16 -8.70 25.12
N LYS A 135 24.01 -8.19 24.69
CA LYS A 135 22.66 -8.74 24.97
C LYS A 135 22.21 -9.76 23.93
N ASN A 136 23.10 -10.26 23.08
CA ASN A 136 22.82 -11.22 22.00
C ASN A 136 21.82 -10.73 20.95
N TYR A 137 21.76 -9.43 20.69
CA TYR A 137 21.01 -8.92 19.54
C TYR A 137 21.72 -9.28 18.24
N VAL A 138 20.93 -9.63 17.25
CA VAL A 138 21.38 -9.90 15.87
C VAL A 138 20.47 -9.21 14.88
N LEU A 139 20.96 -8.97 13.67
CA LEU A 139 20.11 -8.55 12.56
C LEU A 139 19.57 -9.79 11.84
N ALA A 140 18.25 -9.99 11.87
CA ALA A 140 17.60 -11.18 11.31
C ALA A 140 17.96 -11.45 9.84
N CYS A 141 18.18 -10.38 9.04
CA CYS A 141 18.56 -10.49 7.64
C CYS A 141 20.03 -10.87 7.38
N GLN A 142 20.88 -10.74 8.40
CA GLN A 142 22.32 -11.07 8.33
C GLN A 142 22.68 -12.26 9.21
N THR A 143 21.68 -13.00 9.70
CA THR A 143 21.88 -14.14 10.61
C THR A 143 21.33 -15.40 9.98
N GLU A 144 22.23 -16.32 9.65
CA GLU A 144 21.94 -17.62 9.04
C GLU A 144 21.76 -18.71 10.12
N ILE A 145 20.91 -19.68 9.83
CA ILE A 145 20.49 -20.78 10.71
C ILE A 145 21.34 -22.02 10.45
N PHE A 146 22.01 -22.56 11.50
CA PHE A 146 22.82 -23.77 11.45
C PHE A 146 22.46 -24.80 12.53
N GLY A 147 21.35 -24.62 13.23
CA GLY A 147 20.83 -25.51 14.27
C GLY A 147 19.44 -25.08 14.70
N ASP A 148 18.86 -25.79 15.66
CA ASP A 148 17.62 -25.34 16.29
C ASP A 148 17.86 -24.03 17.03
N VAL A 149 16.97 -23.05 16.84
CA VAL A 149 17.14 -21.69 17.36
C VAL A 149 15.89 -21.23 18.11
N MET A 150 16.08 -20.62 19.26
CA MET A 150 15.06 -19.90 20.00
C MET A 150 15.37 -18.42 19.96
N VAL A 151 14.47 -17.64 19.37
CA VAL A 151 14.63 -16.20 19.23
C VAL A 151 13.51 -15.46 19.93
N ARG A 152 13.85 -14.30 20.47
CA ARG A 152 12.90 -13.37 21.05
C ARG A 152 12.85 -12.12 20.18
N ILE A 153 11.63 -11.72 19.85
CA ILE A 153 11.38 -10.46 19.15
C ILE A 153 11.31 -9.37 20.21
N PRO A 154 12.22 -8.38 20.21
CA PRO A 154 12.14 -7.26 21.14
C PRO A 154 10.86 -6.47 20.97
N ASP A 155 10.30 -5.90 22.04
CA ASP A 155 9.09 -5.06 22.00
C ASP A 155 9.23 -3.87 21.05
N GLU A 156 10.44 -3.41 20.82
CA GLU A 156 10.81 -2.34 19.90
C GLU A 156 10.64 -2.76 18.41
N THR A 157 10.76 -4.05 18.13
CA THR A 157 10.64 -4.65 16.80
C THR A 157 9.19 -5.08 16.51
N ILE A 158 8.35 -5.21 17.54
CA ILE A 158 6.92 -5.51 17.41
C ILE A 158 6.18 -4.21 17.15
N GLU A 159 5.67 -4.05 15.96
CA GLU A 159 4.78 -2.92 15.65
C GLU A 159 3.49 -3.02 16.49
N ARG A 160 3.29 -2.04 17.37
CA ARG A 160 2.06 -1.94 18.17
C ARG A 160 0.89 -1.52 17.28
N LYS A 161 -0.33 -1.91 17.65
CA LYS A 161 -1.56 -1.50 16.95
C LYS A 161 -1.59 0.02 16.79
N LEU A 162 -1.68 0.49 15.55
CA LEU A 162 -1.90 1.89 15.25
C LEU A 162 -3.20 2.35 15.92
N LYS A 163 -3.09 3.19 16.93
CA LYS A 163 -4.24 4.03 17.31
C LYS A 163 -4.35 5.09 16.21
N VAL A 164 -5.38 5.01 15.38
CA VAL A 164 -5.68 6.09 14.46
C VAL A 164 -6.08 7.30 15.31
N TYR A 165 -5.14 8.20 15.51
CA TYR A 165 -5.41 9.49 16.16
C TYR A 165 -6.43 10.25 15.31
N GLY A 166 -7.55 10.65 15.90
CA GLY A 166 -8.57 11.49 15.27
C GLY A 166 -9.83 10.79 14.79
N MET A 167 -10.11 9.55 15.21
CA MET A 167 -11.39 8.90 14.91
C MET A 167 -12.38 9.01 16.07
N GLY A 168 -12.64 10.25 16.50
CA GLY A 168 -13.76 10.61 17.35
C GLY A 168 -14.87 11.26 16.53
N GLN A 169 -15.80 11.91 17.19
CA GLN A 169 -16.93 12.66 16.63
C GLN A 169 -16.57 13.64 15.50
N GLU A 170 -15.28 14.09 15.41
CA GLU A 170 -14.78 14.97 14.36
C GLU A 170 -14.81 14.34 12.95
N VAL A 171 -14.45 13.05 12.79
CA VAL A 171 -14.50 12.37 11.48
C VAL A 171 -15.95 12.24 11.03
N THR A 172 -16.82 11.79 11.93
CA THR A 172 -18.27 11.64 11.64
C THR A 172 -18.91 12.98 11.28
N SER A 173 -18.48 14.07 11.89
CA SER A 173 -19.03 15.42 11.61
C SER A 173 -18.59 15.96 10.24
N ARG A 174 -17.36 15.67 9.80
CA ARG A 174 -16.83 16.07 8.47
C ARG A 174 -17.60 15.41 7.31
N PHE A 175 -18.08 14.18 7.50
CA PHE A 175 -18.75 13.42 6.45
C PHE A 175 -20.26 13.57 6.44
N LYS A 176 -20.84 14.07 7.54
CA LYS A 176 -22.29 14.24 7.65
C LYS A 176 -22.79 15.27 6.62
N GLY A 177 -23.48 14.79 5.59
CA GLY A 177 -24.05 15.62 4.52
C GLY A 177 -23.17 15.80 3.27
N LEU A 178 -21.99 15.17 3.19
CA LEU A 178 -21.19 15.16 1.95
C LEU A 178 -21.90 14.44 0.80
N VAL A 179 -22.65 13.40 1.10
CA VAL A 179 -23.44 12.65 0.11
C VAL A 179 -24.91 12.73 0.51
N LYS A 180 -25.70 13.41 -0.31
CA LYS A 180 -27.13 13.61 -0.05
C LYS A 180 -28.00 12.45 -0.49
N ASP A 181 -27.57 11.72 -1.51
CA ASP A 181 -28.33 10.63 -2.14
C ASP A 181 -27.48 9.36 -2.22
N ILE A 182 -27.82 8.37 -1.38
CA ILE A 182 -27.07 7.13 -1.28
C ILE A 182 -27.55 6.18 -2.38
N GLN A 183 -26.61 5.82 -3.26
CA GLN A 183 -26.84 4.94 -4.41
C GLN A 183 -25.88 3.75 -4.37
N PRO A 184 -26.20 2.68 -3.61
CA PRO A 184 -25.34 1.52 -3.49
C PRO A 184 -25.24 0.75 -4.82
N MET A 185 -24.08 0.13 -5.07
CA MET A 185 -23.84 -0.71 -6.25
C MET A 185 -24.71 -1.96 -6.23
N LEU A 186 -24.79 -2.62 -5.09
CA LEU A 186 -25.70 -3.73 -4.83
C LEU A 186 -26.89 -3.19 -4.06
N LYS A 187 -28.08 -3.30 -4.66
CA LYS A 187 -29.35 -2.91 -4.06
C LYS A 187 -30.20 -4.14 -3.79
N GLU A 188 -30.72 -4.25 -2.59
CA GLU A 188 -31.73 -5.26 -2.23
C GLU A 188 -33.11 -4.66 -2.42
N ILE A 189 -33.95 -5.40 -3.11
CA ILE A 189 -35.31 -4.97 -3.48
C ILE A 189 -36.27 -6.04 -2.97
N PRO A 190 -37.01 -5.78 -1.88
CA PRO A 190 -38.06 -6.67 -1.44
C PRO A 190 -39.24 -6.62 -2.41
N LEU A 191 -39.80 -7.77 -2.71
CA LEU A 191 -40.86 -7.95 -3.68
C LEU A 191 -41.92 -8.87 -3.13
N GLU A 192 -43.19 -8.53 -3.36
CA GLU A 192 -44.33 -9.42 -3.23
C GLU A 192 -44.86 -9.71 -4.64
N LEU A 193 -44.69 -10.95 -5.06
CA LEU A 193 -44.99 -11.37 -6.41
C LEU A 193 -46.35 -12.07 -6.48
N GLU A 194 -47.08 -11.88 -7.54
CA GLU A 194 -48.34 -12.59 -7.77
C GLU A 194 -48.04 -14.06 -8.12
N PRO A 195 -48.69 -15.04 -7.44
CA PRO A 195 -48.55 -16.44 -7.79
C PRO A 195 -48.94 -16.73 -9.24
N PRO A 196 -48.37 -17.76 -9.90
CA PRO A 196 -48.80 -18.17 -11.22
C PRO A 196 -50.22 -18.67 -11.27
N THR A 197 -50.93 -18.41 -12.36
CA THR A 197 -52.25 -18.98 -12.62
C THR A 197 -52.23 -19.63 -14.02
N LEU A 198 -53.28 -20.35 -14.36
CA LEU A 198 -53.39 -20.93 -15.72
C LEU A 198 -53.39 -19.85 -16.83
N ASP A 199 -53.89 -18.65 -16.49
CA ASP A 199 -53.94 -17.51 -17.44
C ASP A 199 -52.66 -16.66 -17.39
N ASP A 200 -51.77 -16.82 -16.38
CA ASP A 200 -50.50 -16.15 -16.23
C ASP A 200 -49.36 -17.15 -16.01
N SER A 201 -48.99 -17.83 -17.06
CA SER A 201 -48.03 -18.94 -17.09
C SER A 201 -46.60 -18.52 -17.47
N VAL A 202 -46.21 -17.23 -17.21
CA VAL A 202 -44.87 -16.72 -17.50
C VAL A 202 -43.83 -17.40 -16.59
N SER A 203 -42.58 -17.47 -17.05
CA SER A 203 -41.48 -18.05 -16.31
C SER A 203 -41.24 -17.33 -14.97
N ASP A 204 -40.70 -18.02 -13.97
CA ASP A 204 -40.34 -17.46 -12.68
C ASP A 204 -39.39 -16.23 -12.82
N LEU A 205 -38.44 -16.30 -13.78
CA LEU A 205 -37.54 -15.19 -14.03
C LEU A 205 -38.25 -13.98 -14.63
N ASP A 206 -39.19 -14.19 -15.55
CA ASP A 206 -39.95 -13.10 -16.13
C ASP A 206 -40.91 -12.47 -15.10
N ARG A 207 -41.48 -13.31 -14.21
CA ARG A 207 -42.30 -12.86 -13.09
C ARG A 207 -41.47 -12.01 -12.12
N LEU A 208 -40.24 -12.41 -11.79
CA LEU A 208 -39.32 -11.63 -10.97
C LEU A 208 -38.98 -10.29 -11.64
N LYS A 209 -38.63 -10.29 -12.94
CA LYS A 209 -38.37 -9.07 -13.70
C LYS A 209 -39.60 -8.15 -13.75
N ARG A 210 -40.79 -8.70 -13.90
CA ARG A 210 -42.06 -7.94 -13.86
C ARG A 210 -42.25 -7.28 -12.48
N GLY A 211 -41.98 -7.99 -11.39
CA GLY A 211 -41.99 -7.44 -10.03
C GLY A 211 -40.98 -6.32 -9.84
N LEU A 212 -39.74 -6.52 -10.27
CA LEU A 212 -38.69 -5.49 -10.24
C LEU A 212 -39.07 -4.24 -11.04
N LYS A 213 -39.71 -4.39 -12.21
CA LYS A 213 -40.19 -3.26 -13.00
C LYS A 213 -41.25 -2.43 -12.27
N LYS A 214 -42.14 -3.07 -11.51
CA LYS A 214 -43.18 -2.38 -10.70
C LYS A 214 -42.55 -1.49 -9.59
N THR A 215 -41.31 -1.79 -9.13
CA THR A 215 -40.59 -0.95 -8.15
C THR A 215 -39.80 0.20 -8.80
N GLY A 216 -39.93 0.42 -10.10
CA GLY A 216 -39.16 1.44 -10.85
C GLY A 216 -37.76 0.96 -11.27
N CYS A 217 -37.43 -0.31 -11.02
CA CYS A 217 -36.17 -0.87 -11.50
C CYS A 217 -36.24 -1.06 -13.03
N ASP A 218 -35.30 -0.47 -13.76
CA ASP A 218 -35.18 -0.73 -15.20
C ASP A 218 -34.73 -2.19 -15.42
N THR A 219 -35.54 -2.94 -16.11
CA THR A 219 -35.35 -4.35 -16.43
C THR A 219 -34.93 -4.62 -17.87
N ALA A 220 -34.76 -3.55 -18.69
CA ALA A 220 -34.19 -3.67 -20.01
C ALA A 220 -32.77 -4.20 -19.94
N ASN A 221 -32.45 -5.24 -20.71
CA ASN A 221 -31.16 -5.89 -20.72
C ASN A 221 -30.70 -6.48 -19.36
N MET A 222 -31.66 -6.69 -18.42
CA MET A 222 -31.36 -7.31 -17.12
C MET A 222 -31.03 -8.77 -17.29
N THR A 223 -29.90 -9.20 -16.73
CA THR A 223 -29.42 -10.58 -16.68
C THR A 223 -29.59 -11.17 -15.29
N ALA A 224 -29.41 -12.48 -15.16
CA ALA A 224 -29.36 -13.18 -13.88
C ALA A 224 -28.19 -14.17 -13.89
N ASP A 225 -27.50 -14.31 -12.76
CA ASP A 225 -26.45 -15.30 -12.60
C ASP A 225 -27.04 -16.72 -12.67
N ILE A 226 -26.31 -17.69 -13.23
CA ILE A 226 -26.78 -19.08 -13.32
C ILE A 226 -27.14 -19.69 -11.96
N LYS A 227 -26.44 -19.25 -10.89
CA LYS A 227 -26.75 -19.66 -9.52
C LYS A 227 -28.17 -19.21 -9.12
N VAL A 228 -28.52 -17.96 -9.42
CA VAL A 228 -29.87 -17.42 -9.17
C VAL A 228 -30.91 -18.24 -9.92
N ILE A 229 -30.69 -18.51 -11.19
CA ILE A 229 -31.64 -19.27 -12.02
C ILE A 229 -31.90 -20.67 -11.44
N ARG A 230 -30.87 -21.32 -10.90
CA ARG A 230 -30.99 -22.66 -10.28
C ARG A 230 -31.80 -22.65 -8.97
N GLU A 231 -31.71 -21.60 -8.21
CA GLU A 231 -32.31 -21.47 -6.86
C GLU A 231 -33.68 -20.76 -6.90
N LEU A 232 -34.01 -20.08 -8.03
CA LEU A 232 -35.12 -19.15 -8.15
C LEU A 232 -36.48 -19.77 -7.83
N SER A 233 -36.77 -20.96 -8.37
CA SER A 233 -38.06 -21.59 -8.21
C SER A 233 -38.37 -21.96 -6.76
N ALA A 234 -37.36 -22.42 -6.02
CA ALA A 234 -37.49 -22.69 -4.59
C ALA A 234 -37.65 -21.39 -3.80
N ALA A 235 -36.74 -20.42 -4.01
CA ALA A 235 -36.77 -19.14 -3.29
C ALA A 235 -38.11 -18.41 -3.41
N MET A 236 -38.76 -18.47 -4.58
CA MET A 236 -40.05 -17.82 -4.79
C MET A 236 -41.23 -18.51 -4.06
N ARG A 237 -41.11 -19.81 -3.80
CA ARG A 237 -42.21 -20.58 -3.22
C ARG A 237 -42.12 -20.76 -1.69
N ASP A 238 -40.89 -20.68 -1.15
CA ASP A 238 -40.62 -20.89 0.30
C ASP A 238 -41.40 -19.94 1.20
N GLU A 239 -41.51 -18.65 0.82
CA GLU A 239 -42.22 -17.61 1.57
C GLU A 239 -43.42 -17.03 0.77
N ASN A 240 -44.20 -17.90 0.12
CA ASN A 240 -45.42 -17.52 -0.58
C ASN A 240 -45.24 -16.32 -1.53
N TRP A 241 -44.22 -16.40 -2.42
CA TRP A 241 -43.93 -15.37 -3.44
C TRP A 241 -43.42 -14.03 -2.87
N LYS A 242 -43.04 -13.98 -1.60
CA LYS A 242 -42.28 -12.89 -1.02
C LYS A 242 -40.80 -13.20 -1.16
N VAL A 243 -40.10 -12.34 -1.85
CA VAL A 243 -38.65 -12.52 -2.10
C VAL A 243 -37.89 -11.18 -2.03
N THR A 244 -36.63 -11.26 -1.70
CA THR A 244 -35.70 -10.12 -1.84
C THR A 244 -34.73 -10.41 -2.98
N ALA A 245 -34.76 -9.57 -4.00
CA ALA A 245 -33.81 -9.62 -5.12
C ALA A 245 -32.61 -8.71 -4.86
N SER A 246 -31.39 -9.26 -4.92
CA SER A 246 -30.16 -8.48 -4.92
C SER A 246 -29.74 -8.18 -6.37
N VAL A 247 -29.68 -6.91 -6.70
CA VAL A 247 -29.37 -6.42 -8.08
C VAL A 247 -28.12 -5.55 -8.05
N ILE A 248 -27.12 -5.91 -8.85
CA ILE A 248 -25.93 -5.09 -9.09
C ILE A 248 -26.12 -4.30 -10.37
N ARG A 249 -25.84 -2.99 -10.32
CA ARG A 249 -25.71 -2.15 -11.52
C ARG A 249 -24.27 -2.23 -12.03
N ARG A 250 -24.11 -2.59 -13.31
CA ARG A 250 -22.80 -2.75 -13.95
C ARG A 250 -22.87 -2.18 -15.38
N ASN A 251 -22.07 -1.14 -15.68
CA ASN A 251 -21.94 -0.57 -17.03
C ASN A 251 -23.29 -0.33 -17.75
N GLY A 252 -24.23 0.29 -17.05
CA GLY A 252 -25.56 0.57 -17.62
C GLY A 252 -26.51 -0.63 -17.66
N THR A 253 -26.03 -1.84 -17.41
CA THR A 253 -26.85 -3.08 -17.27
C THR A 253 -27.10 -3.40 -15.80
N ARG A 254 -28.14 -4.20 -15.53
CA ARG A 254 -28.45 -4.72 -14.21
C ARG A 254 -28.38 -6.22 -14.21
N ASN A 255 -27.75 -6.78 -13.16
CA ASN A 255 -27.62 -8.23 -12.99
C ASN A 255 -28.21 -8.65 -11.65
N ILE A 256 -29.12 -9.61 -11.67
CA ILE A 256 -29.63 -10.26 -10.46
C ILE A 256 -28.59 -11.26 -9.98
N VAL A 257 -28.03 -11.03 -8.80
CA VAL A 257 -26.91 -11.82 -8.24
C VAL A 257 -27.34 -12.74 -7.10
N SER A 258 -28.54 -12.49 -6.51
CA SER A 258 -29.16 -13.35 -5.49
C SER A 258 -30.67 -13.09 -5.47
N VAL A 259 -31.40 -14.13 -5.09
CA VAL A 259 -32.82 -14.05 -4.70
C VAL A 259 -32.97 -14.89 -3.43
N THR A 260 -33.50 -14.29 -2.37
CA THR A 260 -33.73 -14.94 -1.09
C THR A 260 -35.20 -14.88 -0.74
N PRO A 261 -35.76 -15.91 -0.08
CA PRO A 261 -37.14 -15.86 0.45
C PRO A 261 -37.32 -14.72 1.44
N GLY A 262 -38.54 -14.16 1.50
CA GLY A 262 -38.93 -13.15 2.47
C GLY A 262 -38.55 -11.71 2.13
N ASP A 263 -38.91 -10.78 3.01
CA ASP A 263 -38.80 -9.33 2.83
C ASP A 263 -37.50 -8.71 3.39
N GLY A 264 -36.41 -9.45 3.36
CA GLY A 264 -35.02 -9.13 3.73
C GLY A 264 -34.77 -7.73 4.32
N LYS A 265 -35.12 -7.51 5.58
CA LYS A 265 -34.89 -6.24 6.30
C LYS A 265 -33.52 -6.13 6.96
N ALA A 266 -32.52 -6.83 6.45
CA ALA A 266 -31.20 -6.77 7.05
C ALA A 266 -30.53 -5.41 6.76
N THR A 267 -29.94 -4.80 7.80
CA THR A 267 -29.09 -3.61 7.68
C THR A 267 -28.01 -3.86 6.61
N SER A 268 -27.90 -2.97 5.63
CA SER A 268 -26.90 -3.05 4.59
C SER A 268 -25.68 -2.22 5.01
N LEU A 269 -24.55 -2.88 5.16
CA LEU A 269 -23.27 -2.24 5.48
C LEU A 269 -22.39 -2.13 4.23
N GLY A 270 -21.53 -1.11 4.23
CA GLY A 270 -20.52 -0.89 3.22
C GLY A 270 -19.12 -0.79 3.80
N LEU A 271 -18.11 -1.01 2.97
CA LEU A 271 -16.70 -0.80 3.31
C LEU A 271 -16.07 0.21 2.35
N ALA A 272 -15.42 1.24 2.89
CA ALA A 272 -14.41 1.99 2.18
C ALA A 272 -13.04 1.54 2.68
N ILE A 273 -12.14 1.19 1.74
CA ILE A 273 -10.82 0.62 2.05
C ILE A 273 -9.77 1.41 1.29
N ASP A 274 -8.77 1.89 2.02
CA ASP A 274 -7.57 2.50 1.47
C ASP A 274 -6.39 1.52 1.66
N VAL A 275 -5.86 1.00 0.55
CA VAL A 275 -4.76 0.03 0.53
C VAL A 275 -3.45 0.77 0.26
N GLY A 276 -2.96 1.47 1.27
CA GLY A 276 -1.67 2.15 1.19
C GLY A 276 -0.49 1.16 1.15
N THR A 277 0.65 1.65 0.67
CA THR A 277 1.91 0.89 0.69
C THR A 277 2.28 0.50 2.12
N THR A 278 2.12 1.40 3.05
CA THR A 278 2.53 1.25 4.45
C THR A 278 1.37 0.89 5.37
N THR A 279 0.22 1.54 5.21
CA THR A 279 -0.95 1.41 6.10
C THR A 279 -2.19 1.10 5.29
N ILE A 280 -3.03 0.21 5.81
CA ILE A 280 -4.37 -0.07 5.28
C ILE A 280 -5.38 0.51 6.25
N VAL A 281 -6.37 1.25 5.72
CA VAL A 281 -7.47 1.86 6.48
C VAL A 281 -8.80 1.29 6.00
N VAL A 282 -9.70 1.00 6.93
CA VAL A 282 -11.03 0.45 6.64
C VAL A 282 -12.08 1.24 7.40
N TYR A 283 -13.05 1.81 6.67
CA TYR A 283 -14.27 2.38 7.25
C TYR A 283 -15.43 1.42 7.03
N LEU A 284 -16.14 1.11 8.10
CA LEU A 284 -17.42 0.39 8.08
C LEU A 284 -18.55 1.42 8.13
N VAL A 285 -19.43 1.39 7.12
CA VAL A 285 -20.43 2.42 6.85
C VAL A 285 -21.82 1.82 6.86
N ASP A 286 -22.76 2.46 7.55
CA ASP A 286 -24.19 2.15 7.42
C ASP A 286 -24.71 2.73 6.10
N MET A 287 -25.16 1.86 5.20
CA MET A 287 -25.64 2.26 3.88
C MET A 287 -27.05 2.88 3.88
N SER A 288 -27.69 2.97 5.05
CA SER A 288 -29.00 3.63 5.16
C SER A 288 -28.91 5.14 5.29
N ASP A 289 -27.86 5.63 5.97
CA ASP A 289 -27.67 7.05 6.26
C ASP A 289 -26.25 7.56 5.93
N GLY A 290 -25.34 6.67 5.55
CA GLY A 290 -23.94 6.98 5.23
C GLY A 290 -23.05 7.19 6.46
N SER A 291 -23.52 6.87 7.67
CA SER A 291 -22.72 7.04 8.88
C SER A 291 -21.56 6.04 8.93
N ILE A 292 -20.37 6.52 9.31
CA ILE A 292 -19.22 5.67 9.59
C ILE A 292 -19.41 5.12 11.01
N ILE A 293 -19.71 3.83 11.13
CA ILE A 293 -20.01 3.18 12.41
C ILE A 293 -18.79 2.54 13.07
N ALA A 294 -17.75 2.23 12.28
CA ALA A 294 -16.46 1.81 12.80
C ALA A 294 -15.35 2.17 11.82
N ALA A 295 -14.15 2.37 12.35
CA ALA A 295 -12.97 2.65 11.56
C ALA A 295 -11.77 1.94 12.17
N THR A 296 -11.00 1.25 11.33
CA THR A 296 -9.83 0.48 11.73
C THR A 296 -8.67 0.74 10.79
N SER A 297 -7.45 0.61 11.29
CA SER A 297 -6.25 0.72 10.47
C SER A 297 -5.17 -0.21 10.98
N GLY A 298 -4.27 -0.59 10.09
CA GLY A 298 -3.16 -1.46 10.43
C GLY A 298 -2.08 -1.47 9.37
N HIS A 299 -0.92 -2.02 9.73
CA HIS A 299 0.19 -2.14 8.82
C HIS A 299 -0.10 -3.10 7.67
N ASN A 300 0.27 -2.71 6.47
CA ASN A 300 0.22 -3.59 5.32
C ASN A 300 1.33 -4.66 5.45
N ARG A 301 0.96 -5.91 5.73
CA ARG A 301 1.90 -7.03 5.89
C ARG A 301 2.84 -7.22 4.70
N GLN A 302 2.51 -6.67 3.52
CA GLN A 302 3.39 -6.66 2.36
C GLN A 302 4.70 -5.89 2.60
N ALA A 303 4.80 -5.05 3.65
CA ALA A 303 6.04 -4.39 4.05
C ALA A 303 7.18 -5.38 4.34
N ALA A 304 6.88 -6.63 4.74
CA ALA A 304 7.86 -7.70 4.83
C ALA A 304 8.56 -8.04 3.50
N CYS A 305 7.97 -7.65 2.36
CA CYS A 305 8.53 -7.80 1.01
C CYS A 305 9.17 -6.52 0.48
N GLY A 306 9.16 -5.44 1.25
CA GLY A 306 9.75 -4.13 0.92
C GLY A 306 8.84 -2.98 1.31
N ASP A 307 9.46 -1.87 1.69
CA ASP A 307 8.76 -0.67 2.14
C ASP A 307 8.17 0.13 0.97
N ASP A 308 8.71 -0.02 -0.24
CA ASP A 308 8.28 0.67 -1.46
C ASP A 308 7.67 -0.27 -2.51
N VAL A 309 7.02 0.31 -3.49
CA VAL A 309 6.31 -0.40 -4.56
C VAL A 309 7.25 -1.22 -5.45
N ILE A 310 8.47 -0.71 -5.73
CA ILE A 310 9.44 -1.38 -6.60
C ILE A 310 9.96 -2.66 -5.95
N ASN A 311 10.35 -2.60 -4.67
CA ASN A 311 10.79 -3.76 -3.93
C ASN A 311 9.69 -4.83 -3.83
N ARG A 312 8.41 -4.44 -3.71
CA ARG A 312 7.27 -5.38 -3.73
C ARG A 312 7.06 -6.03 -5.08
N ILE A 313 7.24 -5.29 -6.18
CA ILE A 313 7.19 -5.87 -7.52
C ILE A 313 8.31 -6.90 -7.68
N VAL A 314 9.55 -6.58 -7.24
CA VAL A 314 10.68 -7.54 -7.27
C VAL A 314 10.40 -8.78 -6.43
N CYS A 315 9.83 -8.60 -5.22
CA CYS A 315 9.39 -9.71 -4.37
C CYS A 315 8.32 -10.57 -5.08
N ALA A 316 7.34 -9.94 -5.75
CA ALA A 316 6.31 -10.65 -6.49
C ALA A 316 6.87 -11.44 -7.69
N GLU A 317 7.89 -10.92 -8.37
CA GLU A 317 8.58 -11.64 -9.45
C GLU A 317 9.34 -12.88 -8.91
N LYS A 318 9.89 -12.80 -7.69
CA LYS A 318 10.64 -13.90 -7.06
C LYS A 318 9.72 -14.93 -6.40
N ASP A 319 8.79 -14.48 -5.57
CA ASP A 319 8.01 -15.32 -4.64
C ASP A 319 6.57 -15.57 -5.12
N GLY A 320 6.18 -14.90 -6.20
CA GLY A 320 4.85 -14.98 -6.81
C GLY A 320 3.85 -13.98 -6.22
N VAL A 321 3.03 -13.40 -7.10
CA VAL A 321 1.98 -12.41 -6.78
C VAL A 321 0.99 -12.92 -5.74
N ALA A 322 0.69 -14.24 -5.74
CA ALA A 322 -0.26 -14.84 -4.82
C ALA A 322 0.16 -14.71 -3.33
N LYS A 323 1.47 -14.68 -3.03
CA LYS A 323 1.99 -14.46 -1.67
C LYS A 323 1.62 -13.06 -1.18
N LEU A 324 1.93 -12.04 -1.97
CA LEU A 324 1.66 -10.65 -1.59
C LEU A 324 0.15 -10.36 -1.49
N SER A 325 -0.65 -10.95 -2.39
CA SER A 325 -2.11 -10.87 -2.29
C SER A 325 -2.63 -11.43 -0.96
N ARG A 326 -2.16 -12.62 -0.54
CA ARG A 326 -2.55 -13.21 0.75
C ARG A 326 -2.17 -12.30 1.92
N MET A 327 -0.99 -11.66 1.88
CA MET A 327 -0.52 -10.74 2.94
C MET A 327 -1.44 -9.51 3.06
N ALA A 328 -1.78 -8.85 1.94
CA ALA A 328 -2.70 -7.72 1.94
C ALA A 328 -4.11 -8.13 2.41
N LEU A 329 -4.63 -9.25 1.90
CA LEU A 329 -5.94 -9.77 2.29
C LEU A 329 -5.99 -10.18 3.76
N ALA A 330 -4.89 -10.69 4.32
CA ALA A 330 -4.81 -11.00 5.76
C ALA A 330 -4.98 -9.73 6.60
N THR A 331 -4.30 -8.62 6.22
CA THR A 331 -4.48 -7.33 6.90
C THR A 331 -5.91 -6.82 6.74
N ILE A 332 -6.43 -6.73 5.52
CA ILE A 332 -7.79 -6.25 5.23
C ILE A 332 -8.83 -7.05 6.03
N ASN A 333 -8.76 -8.37 5.97
CA ASN A 333 -9.74 -9.25 6.63
C ASN A 333 -9.67 -9.17 8.16
N ASN A 334 -8.49 -8.94 8.74
CA ASN A 334 -8.36 -8.68 10.17
C ASN A 334 -9.04 -7.36 10.55
N LEU A 335 -8.77 -6.27 9.81
CA LEU A 335 -9.36 -4.96 10.05
C LEU A 335 -10.89 -4.98 9.90
N ILE A 336 -11.41 -5.71 8.91
CA ILE A 336 -12.87 -5.95 8.76
C ILE A 336 -13.42 -6.67 9.99
N SER A 337 -12.74 -7.71 10.48
CA SER A 337 -13.20 -8.47 11.66
C SER A 337 -13.18 -7.60 12.91
N GLU A 338 -12.18 -6.75 13.10
CA GLU A 338 -12.09 -5.78 14.20
C GLU A 338 -13.22 -4.73 14.11
N ALA A 339 -13.49 -4.19 12.93
CA ALA A 339 -14.57 -3.22 12.72
C ALA A 339 -15.96 -3.82 13.00
N LEU A 340 -16.21 -5.04 12.53
CA LEU A 340 -17.47 -5.75 12.80
C LEU A 340 -17.66 -6.08 14.28
N ALA A 341 -16.59 -6.53 14.95
CA ALA A 341 -16.62 -6.83 16.38
C ALA A 341 -16.94 -5.59 17.24
N ALA A 342 -16.42 -4.43 16.86
CA ALA A 342 -16.66 -3.16 17.57
C ALA A 342 -18.16 -2.76 17.61
N VAL A 343 -18.93 -3.16 16.60
CA VAL A 343 -20.38 -2.83 16.49
C VAL A 343 -21.28 -4.06 16.54
N SER A 344 -20.74 -5.24 16.85
CA SER A 344 -21.46 -6.51 16.93
C SER A 344 -22.26 -6.84 15.65
N ALA A 345 -21.68 -6.54 14.47
CA ALA A 345 -22.30 -6.77 13.17
C ALA A 345 -21.81 -8.07 12.51
N ASP A 346 -22.62 -8.64 11.61
CA ASP A 346 -22.26 -9.83 10.83
C ASP A 346 -21.68 -9.46 9.47
N LYS A 347 -20.66 -10.21 9.03
CA LYS A 347 -19.97 -9.99 7.76
C LYS A 347 -20.90 -10.08 6.53
N ASN A 348 -22.00 -10.84 6.61
CA ASN A 348 -22.95 -10.96 5.50
C ASN A 348 -23.81 -9.70 5.30
N GLN A 349 -23.81 -8.77 6.27
CA GLN A 349 -24.42 -7.45 6.13
C GLN A 349 -23.59 -6.53 5.22
N ILE A 350 -22.28 -6.80 5.01
CA ILE A 350 -21.43 -6.03 4.10
C ILE A 350 -21.75 -6.42 2.67
N LYS A 351 -22.34 -5.49 1.91
CA LYS A 351 -22.84 -5.72 0.54
C LYS A 351 -22.21 -4.83 -0.50
N ASN A 352 -21.55 -3.75 -0.09
CA ASN A 352 -20.91 -2.79 -0.97
C ASN A 352 -19.50 -2.49 -0.46
N ILE A 353 -18.51 -2.49 -1.35
CA ILE A 353 -17.10 -2.29 -1.02
C ILE A 353 -16.48 -1.38 -2.07
N VAL A 354 -15.76 -0.36 -1.64
CA VAL A 354 -14.88 0.43 -2.51
C VAL A 354 -13.45 0.31 -1.99
N ILE A 355 -12.53 0.06 -2.92
CA ILE A 355 -11.10 -0.08 -2.64
C ILE A 355 -10.36 1.00 -3.40
N SER A 356 -9.59 1.79 -2.67
CA SER A 356 -8.61 2.75 -3.16
C SER A 356 -7.20 2.25 -2.87
N GLY A 357 -6.23 2.62 -3.67
CA GLY A 357 -4.82 2.31 -3.47
C GLY A 357 -4.02 2.67 -4.72
N ASN A 358 -2.70 2.67 -4.61
CA ASN A 358 -1.87 2.89 -5.78
C ASN A 358 -1.92 1.69 -6.74
N THR A 359 -1.53 1.91 -7.99
CA THR A 359 -1.62 0.92 -9.08
C THR A 359 -0.93 -0.41 -8.73
N THR A 360 0.21 -0.37 -8.07
CA THR A 360 0.91 -1.60 -7.65
C THR A 360 0.13 -2.35 -6.58
N MET A 361 -0.45 -1.65 -5.59
CA MET A 361 -1.21 -2.29 -4.51
C MET A 361 -2.49 -2.94 -5.03
N THR A 362 -3.18 -2.31 -5.97
CA THR A 362 -4.39 -2.88 -6.60
C THR A 362 -4.04 -4.13 -7.43
N HIS A 363 -2.94 -4.10 -8.20
CA HIS A 363 -2.47 -5.27 -8.95
C HIS A 363 -2.09 -6.43 -8.02
N LEU A 364 -1.31 -6.16 -6.96
CA LEU A 364 -0.91 -7.18 -5.99
C LEU A 364 -2.10 -7.78 -5.25
N LEU A 365 -3.06 -6.95 -4.82
CA LEU A 365 -4.28 -7.40 -4.15
C LEU A 365 -5.08 -8.37 -5.03
N LEU A 366 -5.25 -8.03 -6.30
CA LEU A 366 -6.05 -8.78 -7.27
C LEU A 366 -5.29 -9.93 -7.96
N LYS A 367 -4.04 -10.19 -7.57
CA LYS A 367 -3.14 -11.21 -8.18
C LYS A 367 -2.86 -10.95 -9.66
N ILE A 368 -2.80 -9.69 -10.07
CA ILE A 368 -2.42 -9.29 -11.41
C ILE A 368 -0.92 -9.08 -11.45
N GLU A 369 -0.26 -9.49 -12.53
CA GLU A 369 1.20 -9.38 -12.70
C GLU A 369 1.66 -7.92 -12.72
N PRO A 370 2.45 -7.44 -11.73
CA PRO A 370 2.86 -6.05 -11.65
C PRO A 370 4.20 -5.74 -12.34
N LYS A 371 4.87 -6.74 -12.88
CA LYS A 371 6.24 -6.66 -13.43
C LYS A 371 6.45 -5.51 -14.40
N TYR A 372 5.47 -5.25 -15.27
CA TYR A 372 5.59 -4.24 -16.31
C TYR A 372 5.30 -2.82 -15.82
N ILE A 373 4.80 -2.65 -14.61
CA ILE A 373 4.68 -1.34 -13.95
C ILE A 373 6.06 -0.70 -13.77
N ARG A 374 7.10 -1.51 -13.40
CA ARG A 374 8.48 -1.03 -13.17
C ARG A 374 9.44 -1.14 -14.35
N ARG A 375 8.99 -1.69 -15.48
CA ARG A 375 9.82 -1.87 -16.68
C ARG A 375 9.35 -0.95 -17.78
N GLU A 376 10.29 -0.23 -18.38
CA GLU A 376 9.99 0.61 -19.54
C GLU A 376 9.26 -0.20 -20.63
N PRO A 377 8.16 0.33 -21.18
CA PRO A 377 7.59 1.69 -21.06
C PRO A 377 6.60 1.90 -19.90
N TYR A 378 6.71 1.16 -18.78
CA TYR A 378 5.95 1.36 -17.53
C TYR A 378 4.43 1.27 -17.72
N ILE A 379 3.92 0.16 -18.21
CA ILE A 379 2.49 -0.02 -18.52
C ILE A 379 1.84 -1.00 -17.55
N PRO A 380 0.79 -0.59 -16.80
CA PRO A 380 0.01 -1.50 -15.97
C PRO A 380 -0.83 -2.45 -16.85
N THR A 381 -1.20 -3.61 -16.30
CA THR A 381 -2.05 -4.57 -17.02
C THR A 381 -3.46 -4.03 -17.23
N VAL A 382 -3.97 -3.22 -16.29
CA VAL A 382 -5.33 -2.68 -16.29
C VAL A 382 -5.36 -1.37 -15.53
N SER A 383 -6.14 -0.42 -16.03
CA SER A 383 -6.36 0.90 -15.41
C SER A 383 -7.77 1.04 -14.85
N GLU A 384 -8.75 0.34 -15.42
CA GLU A 384 -10.15 0.33 -14.97
C GLU A 384 -10.63 -1.09 -14.73
N PHE A 385 -11.22 -1.32 -13.58
CA PHE A 385 -11.69 -2.64 -13.18
C PHE A 385 -13.20 -2.77 -13.35
N PRO A 386 -13.69 -3.94 -13.78
CA PRO A 386 -15.12 -4.20 -13.69
C PRO A 386 -15.55 -4.29 -12.22
N ILE A 387 -16.84 -4.09 -11.92
CA ILE A 387 -17.36 -4.40 -10.59
C ILE A 387 -17.16 -5.89 -10.32
N LEU A 388 -16.42 -6.20 -9.24
CA LEU A 388 -16.08 -7.55 -8.82
C LEU A 388 -17.05 -8.02 -7.72
N LYS A 389 -16.91 -9.29 -7.31
CA LYS A 389 -17.59 -9.84 -6.11
C LYS A 389 -16.55 -10.11 -5.03
N ALA A 390 -16.85 -9.79 -3.79
CA ALA A 390 -15.93 -9.99 -2.65
C ALA A 390 -15.42 -11.43 -2.56
N GLY A 391 -16.28 -12.42 -2.81
CA GLY A 391 -15.89 -13.84 -2.83
C GLY A 391 -14.83 -14.19 -3.87
N ASN A 392 -14.77 -13.46 -5.01
CA ASN A 392 -13.80 -13.74 -6.07
C ASN A 392 -12.39 -13.25 -5.72
N ILE A 393 -12.28 -12.25 -4.84
CA ILE A 393 -11.00 -11.63 -4.47
C ILE A 393 -10.53 -11.99 -3.06
N GLY A 394 -11.33 -12.75 -2.30
CA GLY A 394 -10.94 -13.27 -0.98
C GLY A 394 -11.21 -12.31 0.19
N ILE A 395 -12.02 -11.28 0.02
CA ILE A 395 -12.47 -10.41 1.11
C ILE A 395 -13.56 -11.14 1.93
N LYS A 396 -13.39 -11.17 3.25
CA LYS A 396 -14.33 -11.80 4.19
C LYS A 396 -15.54 -10.90 4.48
N ALA A 397 -16.39 -10.76 3.49
CA ALA A 397 -17.68 -10.08 3.52
C ALA A 397 -18.76 -11.00 2.96
N ASN A 398 -19.97 -10.49 2.67
CA ASN A 398 -20.94 -11.25 1.89
C ASN A 398 -20.31 -11.64 0.54
N PRO A 399 -20.29 -12.93 0.15
CA PRO A 399 -19.61 -13.37 -1.08
C PRO A 399 -20.09 -12.67 -2.37
N ILE A 400 -21.33 -12.21 -2.41
CA ILE A 400 -21.89 -11.47 -3.54
C ILE A 400 -21.74 -9.96 -3.43
N ALA A 401 -21.14 -9.46 -2.34
CA ALA A 401 -20.93 -8.02 -2.16
C ALA A 401 -20.23 -7.42 -3.38
N ALA A 402 -20.76 -6.31 -3.88
CA ALA A 402 -20.19 -5.59 -5.00
C ALA A 402 -18.93 -4.86 -4.58
N VAL A 403 -17.85 -5.04 -5.35
CA VAL A 403 -16.56 -4.39 -5.11
C VAL A 403 -16.21 -3.49 -6.28
N PHE A 404 -16.07 -2.21 -6.02
CA PHE A 404 -15.55 -1.21 -6.95
C PHE A 404 -14.10 -0.90 -6.58
N ILE A 405 -13.21 -0.99 -7.56
CA ILE A 405 -11.81 -0.56 -7.42
C ILE A 405 -11.71 0.83 -8.06
N MET A 406 -11.15 1.79 -7.34
CA MET A 406 -10.90 3.12 -7.89
C MET A 406 -9.96 3.00 -9.09
N PRO A 407 -10.21 3.74 -10.19
CA PRO A 407 -9.40 3.61 -11.40
C PRO A 407 -7.96 4.11 -11.21
N ASP A 408 -7.02 3.46 -11.88
CA ASP A 408 -5.58 3.73 -11.84
C ASP A 408 -5.16 4.48 -13.12
N PRO A 409 -4.94 5.81 -13.12
CA PRO A 409 -4.64 6.58 -14.33
C PRO A 409 -3.28 6.25 -14.95
N ALA A 410 -2.28 5.82 -14.14
CA ALA A 410 -0.93 5.52 -14.61
C ALA A 410 -0.22 4.47 -13.74
N SER A 411 0.97 4.05 -14.14
CA SER A 411 1.76 3.05 -13.43
C SER A 411 2.11 3.42 -12.00
N TYR A 412 2.40 4.70 -11.76
CA TYR A 412 2.81 5.21 -10.45
C TYR A 412 1.82 6.20 -9.85
N VAL A 413 0.66 6.38 -10.47
CA VAL A 413 -0.44 7.20 -9.96
C VAL A 413 -1.69 6.34 -10.00
N GLY A 414 -2.24 6.02 -8.84
CA GLY A 414 -3.32 5.06 -8.71
C GLY A 414 -4.65 5.64 -8.26
N GLY A 415 -5.52 4.73 -7.87
CA GLY A 415 -6.86 5.05 -7.37
C GLY A 415 -6.85 5.87 -6.07
N ASP A 416 -5.77 5.85 -5.30
CA ASP A 416 -5.56 6.69 -4.13
C ASP A 416 -5.56 8.18 -4.49
N ILE A 417 -4.88 8.55 -5.59
CA ILE A 417 -4.84 9.93 -6.09
C ILE A 417 -6.17 10.32 -6.72
N VAL A 418 -6.80 9.43 -7.49
CA VAL A 418 -8.16 9.69 -8.02
C VAL A 418 -9.16 9.90 -6.88
N SER A 419 -9.09 9.09 -5.83
CA SER A 419 -9.88 9.28 -4.61
C SER A 419 -9.59 10.62 -3.93
N GLY A 420 -8.31 10.96 -3.81
CA GLY A 420 -7.87 12.23 -3.23
C GLY A 420 -8.45 13.43 -3.97
N LEU A 421 -8.41 13.41 -5.29
CA LEU A 421 -8.98 14.45 -6.15
C LEU A 421 -10.49 14.53 -6.07
N LEU A 422 -11.14 13.36 -6.02
CA LEU A 422 -12.60 13.28 -5.87
C LEU A 422 -13.04 13.99 -4.58
N TYR A 423 -12.35 13.74 -3.47
CA TYR A 423 -12.60 14.39 -2.18
C TYR A 423 -12.22 15.88 -2.19
N ALA A 424 -11.06 16.22 -2.73
CA ALA A 424 -10.57 17.60 -2.80
C ALA A 424 -11.46 18.49 -3.65
N GLY A 425 -12.06 17.94 -4.72
CA GLY A 425 -13.07 18.62 -5.55
C GLY A 425 -12.53 19.72 -6.47
N PHE A 426 -11.20 19.95 -6.54
CA PHE A 426 -10.65 21.06 -7.32
C PHE A 426 -10.81 20.86 -8.85
N HIS A 427 -10.91 19.62 -9.32
CA HIS A 427 -11.22 19.27 -10.70
C HIS A 427 -12.61 19.76 -11.15
N ARG A 428 -13.39 20.37 -10.27
CA ARG A 428 -14.69 21.03 -10.57
C ARG A 428 -14.60 22.54 -10.58
N ASN A 429 -13.44 23.10 -10.20
CA ASN A 429 -13.25 24.52 -9.91
C ASN A 429 -12.23 25.15 -10.86
N ASP A 430 -12.28 26.48 -11.01
CA ASP A 430 -11.39 27.26 -11.88
C ASP A 430 -9.99 27.51 -11.32
N PRO A 431 -9.80 27.69 -9.98
CA PRO A 431 -8.50 27.99 -9.42
C PRO A 431 -7.45 26.93 -9.76
N THR A 432 -6.28 27.38 -10.26
CA THR A 432 -5.15 26.52 -10.52
C THR A 432 -4.60 25.97 -9.20
N THR A 433 -4.70 24.66 -9.05
CA THR A 433 -4.41 23.96 -7.80
C THR A 433 -3.26 23.00 -7.97
N LEU A 434 -2.32 23.04 -7.02
CA LEU A 434 -1.32 22.02 -6.84
C LEU A 434 -1.78 21.10 -5.70
N PHE A 435 -2.01 19.82 -6.01
CA PHE A 435 -2.31 18.79 -5.03
C PHE A 435 -1.08 17.91 -4.85
N ILE A 436 -0.74 17.60 -3.60
CA ILE A 436 0.35 16.70 -3.26
C ILE A 436 -0.12 15.68 -2.24
N ASP A 437 0.15 14.41 -2.51
CA ASP A 437 0.10 13.34 -1.51
C ASP A 437 1.53 13.02 -1.08
N VAL A 438 1.83 13.25 0.20
CA VAL A 438 3.16 13.01 0.76
C VAL A 438 3.12 11.70 1.54
N GLY A 439 3.61 10.64 0.92
CA GLY A 439 3.73 9.31 1.50
C GLY A 439 5.11 8.72 1.21
N THR A 440 5.18 7.41 1.02
CA THR A 440 6.38 6.67 0.58
C THR A 440 6.85 7.16 -0.81
N ASN A 441 5.90 7.52 -1.69
CA ASN A 441 6.14 8.30 -2.88
C ASN A 441 5.57 9.70 -2.68
N GLY A 442 5.93 10.64 -3.56
CA GLY A 442 5.30 11.95 -3.64
C GLY A 442 4.50 12.02 -4.94
N GLU A 443 3.19 11.82 -4.87
CA GLU A 443 2.32 11.99 -6.01
C GLU A 443 1.85 13.44 -6.06
N ILE A 444 1.96 14.03 -7.26
CA ILE A 444 1.68 15.44 -7.49
C ILE A 444 0.64 15.57 -8.60
N VAL A 445 -0.36 16.42 -8.40
CA VAL A 445 -1.31 16.77 -9.45
C VAL A 445 -1.42 18.28 -9.55
N LEU A 446 -1.29 18.80 -10.75
CA LEU A 446 -1.43 20.22 -11.09
C LEU A 446 -2.60 20.39 -12.08
N GLY A 447 -3.46 21.35 -11.84
CA GLY A 447 -4.54 21.66 -12.78
C GLY A 447 -5.76 22.31 -12.16
N ASN A 448 -6.86 22.22 -12.87
CA ASN A 448 -8.17 22.74 -12.49
C ASN A 448 -9.27 21.91 -13.22
N ARG A 449 -10.48 22.45 -13.37
CA ARG A 449 -11.59 21.74 -14.03
C ARG A 449 -11.33 21.42 -15.50
N ASP A 450 -10.47 22.17 -16.20
CA ASP A 450 -10.30 22.06 -17.65
C ASP A 450 -9.17 21.05 -18.01
N TRP A 451 -8.18 20.88 -17.13
CA TRP A 451 -7.04 20.02 -17.37
C TRP A 451 -6.41 19.54 -16.05
N LEU A 452 -5.82 18.34 -16.08
CA LEU A 452 -5.09 17.74 -14.98
C LEU A 452 -3.80 17.12 -15.49
N MET A 453 -2.67 17.50 -14.89
CA MET A 453 -1.37 16.89 -15.12
C MET A 453 -0.90 16.23 -13.82
N THR A 454 -0.33 15.05 -13.90
CA THR A 454 0.12 14.31 -12.74
C THR A 454 1.47 13.67 -12.94
N ALA A 455 2.22 13.51 -11.86
CA ALA A 455 3.47 12.78 -11.82
C ALA A 455 3.67 12.14 -10.46
N SER A 456 4.56 11.16 -10.40
CA SER A 456 5.02 10.56 -9.15
C SER A 456 6.53 10.71 -9.04
N CYS A 457 7.01 11.20 -7.90
CA CYS A 457 8.43 11.26 -7.58
C CYS A 457 8.78 10.22 -6.51
N SER A 458 9.94 9.57 -6.67
CA SER A 458 10.47 8.64 -5.69
C SER A 458 11.05 9.40 -4.50
N ALA A 459 10.19 9.93 -3.64
CA ALA A 459 10.60 10.65 -2.43
C ALA A 459 11.30 9.71 -1.42
N GLY A 460 10.96 8.43 -1.43
CA GLY A 460 11.43 7.46 -0.44
C GLY A 460 10.69 7.60 0.91
N PRO A 461 10.80 6.62 1.80
CA PRO A 461 10.03 6.57 3.03
C PRO A 461 10.64 7.41 4.17
N ALA A 462 11.58 8.31 3.91
CA ALA A 462 12.32 9.03 4.96
C ALA A 462 11.41 9.83 5.89
N PHE A 463 10.41 10.55 5.34
CA PHE A 463 9.43 11.28 6.15
C PHE A 463 8.45 10.38 6.92
N GLU A 464 8.35 9.10 6.57
CA GLU A 464 7.63 8.08 7.35
C GLU A 464 8.53 7.36 8.36
N GLY A 465 9.79 7.78 8.50
CA GLY A 465 10.80 7.20 9.38
C GLY A 465 11.58 6.02 8.76
N GLY A 466 11.33 5.71 7.49
CA GLY A 466 12.05 4.66 6.76
C GLY A 466 13.47 5.10 6.40
N GLY A 467 14.48 4.25 6.65
CA GLY A 467 15.89 4.59 6.35
C GLY A 467 16.54 5.60 7.29
N ILE A 468 15.83 6.11 8.29
CA ILE A 468 16.31 6.98 9.36
C ILE A 468 16.54 6.13 10.61
N ARG A 469 17.68 6.29 11.28
CA ARG A 469 18.09 5.42 12.40
C ARG A 469 17.06 5.36 13.53
N TRP A 470 16.65 6.52 14.04
CA TRP A 470 15.63 6.64 15.08
C TRP A 470 14.27 7.11 14.50
N GLY A 471 14.12 6.96 13.18
CA GLY A 471 12.89 7.30 12.49
C GLY A 471 11.76 6.34 12.84
N MET A 472 10.62 6.89 13.21
CA MET A 472 9.38 6.15 13.49
C MET A 472 8.16 6.92 13.00
N ARG A 473 7.02 6.28 13.01
CA ARG A 473 5.75 6.96 12.71
C ARG A 473 5.30 7.81 13.89
N ALA A 474 4.29 8.64 13.66
CA ALA A 474 3.66 9.47 14.69
C ALA A 474 2.84 8.58 15.66
N GLU A 475 3.54 7.76 16.44
CA GLU A 475 3.02 6.86 17.47
C GLU A 475 3.46 7.32 18.85
N GLU A 476 2.92 6.70 19.90
CA GLU A 476 3.27 7.03 21.29
C GLU A 476 4.79 6.96 21.53
N GLY A 477 5.36 8.07 22.01
CA GLY A 477 6.80 8.25 22.21
C GLY A 477 7.55 8.79 20.98
N ALA A 478 6.89 9.04 19.84
CA ALA A 478 7.53 9.73 18.73
C ALA A 478 7.69 11.21 19.00
N ILE A 479 8.89 11.75 18.84
CA ILE A 479 9.13 13.20 18.90
C ILE A 479 8.47 13.83 17.68
N ASP A 480 7.48 14.70 17.89
CA ASP A 480 6.61 15.28 16.85
C ASP A 480 6.84 16.77 16.62
N LYS A 481 7.34 17.50 17.62
CA LYS A 481 7.67 18.92 17.54
C LYS A 481 9.01 19.20 18.16
N ILE A 482 9.82 20.02 17.50
CA ILE A 482 11.15 20.41 17.98
C ILE A 482 11.38 21.90 17.77
N SER A 483 12.03 22.51 18.74
CA SER A 483 12.67 23.82 18.62
C SER A 483 14.08 23.73 19.18
N ILE A 484 15.04 24.42 18.57
CA ILE A 484 16.43 24.47 19.02
C ILE A 484 16.74 25.87 19.51
N ASP A 485 17.33 25.97 20.68
CA ASP A 485 17.82 27.22 21.23
C ASP A 485 19.06 27.70 20.44
N PRO A 486 19.07 28.93 19.90
CA PRO A 486 20.16 29.39 19.02
C PRO A 486 21.49 29.66 19.74
N GLU A 487 21.48 29.88 21.08
CA GLU A 487 22.68 30.16 21.84
C GLU A 487 23.32 28.91 22.42
N THR A 488 22.49 27.99 22.91
CA THR A 488 22.94 26.76 23.60
C THR A 488 22.89 25.52 22.75
N TYR A 489 22.25 25.59 21.58
CA TYR A 489 21.96 24.47 20.70
C TYR A 489 21.18 23.31 21.38
N GLU A 490 20.48 23.61 22.49
CA GLU A 490 19.67 22.67 23.21
C GLU A 490 18.32 22.44 22.53
N PRO A 491 17.90 21.18 22.26
CA PRO A 491 16.61 20.87 21.68
C PRO A 491 15.54 20.86 22.78
N LYS A 492 14.40 21.50 22.50
CA LYS A 492 13.15 21.36 23.25
C LYS A 492 12.16 20.65 22.37
N PHE A 493 11.61 19.53 22.83
CA PHE A 493 10.71 18.70 22.05
C PHE A 493 9.48 18.26 22.84
N SER A 494 8.41 17.90 22.14
CA SER A 494 7.26 17.14 22.63
C SER A 494 7.21 15.76 21.97
N THR A 495 6.52 14.83 22.62
CA THR A 495 6.30 13.48 22.11
C THR A 495 4.81 13.20 21.99
N VAL A 496 4.43 12.40 21.04
CA VAL A 496 3.07 11.89 20.93
C VAL A 496 2.72 11.11 22.20
N GLY A 497 1.64 11.52 22.87
CA GLY A 497 1.18 10.89 24.11
C GLY A 497 1.88 11.37 25.38
N ASP A 498 2.74 12.40 25.29
CA ASP A 498 3.48 13.00 26.42
C ASP A 498 4.25 11.96 27.27
N VAL A 499 4.86 10.97 26.62
CA VAL A 499 5.69 9.93 27.24
C VAL A 499 7.14 10.10 26.84
N ALA A 500 8.03 9.32 27.47
CA ALA A 500 9.47 9.33 27.15
C ALA A 500 9.74 9.05 25.66
N PRO A 501 10.69 9.77 25.03
CA PRO A 501 10.95 9.68 23.61
C PRO A 501 11.54 8.32 23.22
N ARG A 502 11.05 7.76 22.12
CA ARG A 502 11.47 6.48 21.54
C ARG A 502 12.11 6.63 20.16
N GLY A 503 11.86 7.75 19.50
CA GLY A 503 12.34 8.07 18.17
C GLY A 503 11.71 9.37 17.69
N ILE A 504 11.83 9.65 16.39
CA ILE A 504 11.39 10.89 15.77
C ILE A 504 10.48 10.60 14.58
N CYS A 505 9.33 11.24 14.49
CA CYS A 505 8.45 11.15 13.32
C CYS A 505 8.71 12.26 12.30
N GLY A 506 8.09 12.16 11.13
CA GLY A 506 8.34 13.05 10.00
C GLY A 506 8.17 14.53 10.30
N SER A 507 7.15 14.93 11.08
CA SER A 507 6.98 16.33 11.50
C SER A 507 8.13 16.80 12.39
N GLY A 508 8.55 15.95 13.35
CA GLY A 508 9.71 16.22 14.19
C GLY A 508 11.01 16.34 13.38
N MET A 509 11.20 15.50 12.34
CA MET A 509 12.39 15.56 11.47
C MET A 509 12.47 16.89 10.69
N ILE A 510 11.34 17.36 10.15
CA ILE A 510 11.27 18.65 9.46
C ILE A 510 11.56 19.79 10.42
N ASP A 511 11.00 19.73 11.64
CA ASP A 511 11.24 20.68 12.69
C ASP A 511 12.73 20.71 13.07
N LEU A 512 13.34 19.54 13.21
CA LEU A 512 14.75 19.38 13.57
C LEU A 512 15.68 19.97 12.51
N ILE A 513 15.54 19.58 11.24
CA ILE A 513 16.41 20.09 10.16
C ILE A 513 16.23 21.59 9.98
N SER A 514 14.98 22.09 10.04
CA SER A 514 14.71 23.52 9.99
C SER A 514 15.40 24.26 11.15
N GLY A 515 15.31 23.74 12.37
CA GLY A 515 15.98 24.30 13.54
C GLY A 515 17.50 24.28 13.40
N MET A 516 18.09 23.16 13.05
CA MET A 516 19.53 23.01 12.86
C MET A 516 20.10 23.98 11.79
N MET A 517 19.36 24.16 10.68
CA MET A 517 19.78 25.08 9.64
C MET A 517 19.73 26.54 10.11
N LEU A 518 18.64 26.95 10.77
CA LEU A 518 18.45 28.34 11.23
C LEU A 518 19.40 28.71 12.37
N THR A 519 19.81 27.76 13.22
CA THR A 519 20.79 27.97 14.30
C THR A 519 22.23 27.81 13.84
N GLY A 520 22.45 27.40 12.59
CA GLY A 520 23.80 27.20 12.05
C GLY A 520 24.49 25.89 12.47
N ILE A 521 23.78 24.96 13.13
CA ILE A 521 24.28 23.63 13.46
C ILE A 521 24.65 22.86 12.19
N ILE A 522 23.84 23.00 11.12
CA ILE A 522 24.14 22.45 9.79
C ILE A 522 24.21 23.55 8.74
N GLY A 523 24.98 23.26 7.70
CA GLY A 523 25.01 24.11 6.49
C GLY A 523 23.88 23.77 5.52
N GLN A 524 23.75 24.56 4.46
CA GLN A 524 22.79 24.31 3.37
C GLN A 524 22.99 22.95 2.72
N ASN A 525 24.20 22.39 2.74
CA ASN A 525 24.51 21.04 2.23
C ASN A 525 24.21 19.92 3.23
N GLY A 526 23.60 20.24 4.38
CA GLY A 526 23.26 19.26 5.41
C GLY A 526 24.44 18.76 6.26
N LYS A 527 25.64 19.31 6.09
CA LYS A 527 26.82 18.96 6.89
C LYS A 527 26.87 19.73 8.18
N PHE A 528 27.30 19.10 9.28
CA PHE A 528 27.51 19.76 10.54
C PHE A 528 28.59 20.86 10.45
N LYS A 529 28.29 22.01 11.08
CA LYS A 529 29.18 23.15 11.24
C LYS A 529 29.54 23.43 12.70
N ILE A 530 28.75 22.84 13.61
CA ILE A 530 28.99 22.91 15.05
C ILE A 530 30.31 22.20 15.42
N ASP A 531 30.99 22.67 16.48
CA ASP A 531 32.20 22.04 16.97
C ASP A 531 31.88 20.58 17.42
N PRO A 532 32.64 19.58 16.92
CA PRO A 532 32.44 18.19 17.31
C PRO A 532 32.61 17.91 18.81
N SER A 533 33.29 18.82 19.56
CA SER A 533 33.44 18.73 21.02
C SER A 533 32.24 19.23 21.82
N HIS A 534 31.23 19.81 21.17
CA HIS A 534 30.02 20.31 21.83
C HIS A 534 29.27 19.16 22.52
N SER A 535 28.67 19.42 23.69
CA SER A 535 27.94 18.42 24.51
C SER A 535 26.83 17.67 23.78
N ARG A 536 26.25 18.27 22.73
CA ARG A 536 25.22 17.66 21.87
C ARG A 536 25.77 16.89 20.69
N MET A 537 27.10 16.82 20.53
CA MET A 537 27.73 16.08 19.43
C MET A 537 28.41 14.84 19.96
N LYS A 538 28.33 13.75 19.24
CA LYS A 538 29.09 12.51 19.50
C LYS A 538 29.42 11.78 18.21
N LEU A 539 30.39 10.89 18.28
CA LEU A 539 30.62 9.89 17.25
C LEU A 539 29.67 8.70 17.49
N ASP A 540 28.95 8.31 16.45
CA ASP A 540 28.09 7.15 16.44
C ASP A 540 28.59 6.18 15.36
N GLY A 541 29.44 5.24 15.77
CA GLY A 541 30.29 4.50 14.87
C GLY A 541 31.38 5.40 14.26
N GLU A 542 31.38 5.55 12.95
CA GLU A 542 32.26 6.46 12.21
C GLU A 542 31.59 7.82 11.88
N ASP A 543 30.30 7.95 12.12
CA ASP A 543 29.52 9.11 11.75
C ASP A 543 29.38 10.11 12.89
N LEU A 544 29.48 11.41 12.57
CA LEU A 544 29.17 12.48 13.49
C LEU A 544 27.65 12.59 13.64
N ALA A 545 27.16 12.69 14.88
CA ALA A 545 25.74 12.71 15.21
C ALA A 545 25.40 13.79 16.23
N TYR A 546 24.23 14.40 16.06
CA TYR A 546 23.65 15.33 17.04
C TYR A 546 22.74 14.56 17.98
N ILE A 547 22.89 14.75 19.31
CA ILE A 547 22.10 14.10 20.36
C ILE A 547 20.80 14.89 20.55
N LEU A 548 19.68 14.28 20.18
CA LEU A 548 18.34 14.84 20.34
C LEU A 548 17.79 14.60 21.75
N ALA A 549 17.93 13.37 22.24
CA ALA A 549 17.59 13.02 23.62
C ALA A 549 18.71 12.13 24.20
N PHE A 550 19.12 12.42 25.45
CA PHE A 550 20.10 11.60 26.13
C PHE A 550 19.52 10.28 26.64
N ALA A 551 20.33 9.26 26.82
CA ALA A 551 19.97 7.92 27.28
C ALA A 551 19.08 7.91 28.52
N GLU A 552 19.32 8.83 29.45
CA GLU A 552 18.55 9.01 30.70
C GLU A 552 17.10 9.46 30.48
N GLN A 553 16.81 10.06 29.30
CA GLN A 553 15.49 10.57 28.91
C GLN A 553 14.69 9.52 28.14
N THR A 554 15.33 8.43 27.72
CA THR A 554 14.73 7.43 26.83
C THR A 554 14.45 6.11 27.55
N PRO A 555 13.38 5.38 27.21
CA PRO A 555 13.09 4.08 27.82
C PRO A 555 14.06 2.98 27.36
N MET A 556 14.83 3.21 26.29
CA MET A 556 15.85 2.28 25.79
C MET A 556 17.19 2.43 26.50
N GLU A 557 17.36 3.49 27.34
CA GLU A 557 18.64 3.85 27.96
C GLU A 557 19.77 4.07 26.93
N GLU A 558 19.41 4.55 25.74
CA GLU A 558 20.30 4.91 24.63
C GLU A 558 19.96 6.33 24.13
N ASP A 559 20.99 7.05 23.66
CA ASP A 559 20.78 8.38 23.09
C ASP A 559 20.01 8.29 21.76
N ILE A 560 18.98 9.10 21.61
CA ILE A 560 18.37 9.33 20.30
C ILE A 560 19.24 10.34 19.57
N VAL A 561 19.83 9.92 18.48
CA VAL A 561 20.76 10.74 17.69
C VAL A 561 20.28 10.92 16.26
N PHE A 562 20.79 11.96 15.60
CA PHE A 562 20.51 12.28 14.22
C PHE A 562 21.82 12.51 13.47
N THR A 563 22.10 11.67 12.47
CA THR A 563 23.37 11.65 11.73
C THR A 563 23.33 12.45 10.44
N GLU A 564 24.51 12.73 9.84
CA GLU A 564 24.56 13.32 8.50
C GLU A 564 23.91 12.42 7.44
N ILE A 565 23.92 11.09 7.61
CA ILE A 565 23.26 10.14 6.72
C ILE A 565 21.73 10.30 6.80
N ASP A 566 21.19 10.48 8.00
CA ASP A 566 19.76 10.75 8.21
C ASP A 566 19.35 12.08 7.55
N ILE A 567 20.16 13.14 7.77
CA ILE A 567 19.94 14.45 7.14
C ILE A 567 19.94 14.34 5.61
N HIS A 568 20.92 13.62 5.06
CA HIS A 568 21.04 13.45 3.63
C HIS A 568 19.84 12.69 3.02
N SER A 569 19.34 11.66 3.71
CA SER A 569 18.15 10.91 3.29
C SER A 569 16.91 11.79 3.20
N LEU A 570 16.73 12.72 4.14
CA LEU A 570 15.65 13.69 4.11
C LEU A 570 15.83 14.78 3.03
N ILE A 571 17.08 15.20 2.77
CA ILE A 571 17.39 16.13 1.68
C ILE A 571 17.07 15.51 0.33
N LEU A 572 17.39 14.22 0.11
CA LEU A 572 17.02 13.50 -1.11
C LEU A 572 15.50 13.47 -1.29
N SER A 573 14.77 13.12 -0.22
CA SER A 573 13.31 13.03 -0.27
C SER A 573 12.65 14.37 -0.59
N LYS A 574 13.04 15.45 0.09
CA LYS A 574 12.48 16.78 -0.17
C LYS A 574 12.88 17.32 -1.55
N GLY A 575 14.11 17.01 -1.99
CA GLY A 575 14.60 17.41 -3.30
C GLY A 575 13.79 16.80 -4.44
N ALA A 576 13.43 15.51 -4.33
CA ALA A 576 12.61 14.83 -5.32
C ALA A 576 11.19 15.44 -5.42
N VAL A 577 10.59 15.78 -4.29
CA VAL A 577 9.26 16.42 -4.24
C VAL A 577 9.31 17.81 -4.88
N TYR A 578 10.28 18.65 -4.50
CA TYR A 578 10.39 20.00 -5.01
C TYR A 578 10.71 20.03 -6.53
N ALA A 579 11.64 19.18 -6.99
CA ALA A 579 11.92 19.02 -8.41
C ALA A 579 10.66 18.59 -9.19
N GLY A 580 9.85 17.70 -8.61
CA GLY A 580 8.57 17.30 -9.20
C GLY A 580 7.61 18.49 -9.41
N PHE A 581 7.51 19.41 -8.45
CA PHE A 581 6.72 20.64 -8.62
C PHE A 581 7.23 21.48 -9.78
N MET A 582 8.54 21.72 -9.80
CA MET A 582 9.16 22.57 -10.82
C MET A 582 8.94 22.02 -12.22
N VAL A 583 9.14 20.72 -12.42
CA VAL A 583 8.93 20.08 -13.72
C VAL A 583 7.48 20.14 -14.17
N LEU A 584 6.50 19.88 -13.30
CA LEU A 584 5.09 19.98 -13.66
C LEU A 584 4.68 21.41 -14.03
N LEU A 585 5.12 22.41 -13.24
CA LEU A 585 4.88 23.81 -13.54
C LEU A 585 5.48 24.22 -14.89
N GLN A 586 6.73 23.83 -15.14
CA GLN A 586 7.43 24.12 -16.40
C GLN A 586 6.71 23.48 -17.61
N GLN A 587 6.28 22.22 -17.48
CA GLN A 587 5.52 21.53 -18.52
C GLN A 587 4.17 22.21 -18.81
N ALA A 588 3.55 22.79 -17.79
CA ALA A 588 2.32 23.57 -17.94
C ALA A 588 2.56 25.01 -18.43
N GLY A 589 3.82 25.48 -18.52
CA GLY A 589 4.16 26.87 -18.83
C GLY A 589 3.77 27.83 -17.69
N LEU A 590 3.75 27.37 -16.46
CA LEU A 590 3.33 28.08 -15.25
C LEU A 590 4.52 28.25 -14.29
N ASP A 591 4.34 29.07 -13.27
CA ASP A 591 5.20 29.24 -12.11
C ASP A 591 4.39 29.29 -10.81
N PHE A 592 5.06 29.32 -9.66
CA PHE A 592 4.37 29.33 -8.37
C PHE A 592 3.50 30.58 -8.12
N SER A 593 3.71 31.69 -8.83
CA SER A 593 2.87 32.89 -8.71
C SER A 593 1.46 32.66 -9.24
N THR A 594 1.33 31.76 -10.23
CA THR A 594 0.05 31.39 -10.88
C THR A 594 -0.77 30.38 -10.08
N ILE A 595 -0.20 29.78 -9.04
CA ILE A 595 -0.89 28.81 -8.18
C ILE A 595 -1.81 29.53 -7.20
N ASP A 596 -3.09 29.22 -7.24
CA ASP A 596 -4.10 29.79 -6.35
C ASP A 596 -4.17 29.08 -5.01
N GLN A 597 -3.97 27.76 -4.99
CA GLN A 597 -3.97 26.96 -3.76
C GLN A 597 -3.09 25.73 -3.87
N ILE A 598 -2.57 25.27 -2.71
CA ILE A 598 -1.84 24.00 -2.56
C ILE A 598 -2.61 23.15 -1.56
N LEU A 599 -2.98 21.94 -2.00
CA LEU A 599 -3.70 20.95 -1.19
C LEU A 599 -2.74 19.85 -0.79
N ILE A 600 -2.56 19.64 0.50
CA ILE A 600 -1.65 18.64 1.05
C ILE A 600 -2.46 17.47 1.62
N SER A 601 -2.25 16.29 1.06
CA SER A 601 -2.84 15.02 1.46
C SER A 601 -1.81 14.10 2.11
N GLY A 602 -2.27 12.98 2.65
CA GLY A 602 -1.46 11.96 3.32
C GLY A 602 -1.52 12.07 4.83
N GLY A 603 -1.27 10.96 5.50
CA GLY A 603 -1.32 10.90 6.97
C GLY A 603 -0.27 11.78 7.66
N PHE A 604 0.84 12.04 7.00
CA PHE A 604 1.92 12.91 7.45
C PHE A 604 1.55 14.40 7.38
N GLY A 605 0.79 14.83 6.34
CA GLY A 605 0.51 16.25 6.06
C GLY A 605 -0.22 16.97 7.18
N GLN A 606 -1.07 16.29 7.95
CA GLN A 606 -1.92 16.92 8.99
C GLN A 606 -1.12 17.61 10.12
N TYR A 607 0.10 17.16 10.38
CA TYR A 607 0.96 17.67 11.47
C TYR A 607 2.13 18.52 10.97
N LEU A 608 2.20 18.76 9.66
CA LEU A 608 3.30 19.47 9.01
C LEU A 608 3.26 20.98 9.34
N ASN A 609 4.36 21.52 9.86
CA ASN A 609 4.53 22.95 10.00
C ASN A 609 4.94 23.57 8.66
N ILE A 610 4.04 24.31 8.01
CA ILE A 610 4.26 24.92 6.69
C ILE A 610 5.54 25.78 6.67
N ASN A 611 5.75 26.63 7.68
CA ASN A 611 6.92 27.51 7.69
C ASN A 611 8.23 26.73 7.75
N LYS A 612 8.27 25.64 8.51
CA LYS A 612 9.45 24.78 8.63
C LYS A 612 9.65 23.94 7.36
N ALA A 613 8.56 23.45 6.75
CA ALA A 613 8.60 22.76 5.47
C ALA A 613 9.13 23.65 4.34
N ILE A 614 8.74 24.93 4.32
CA ILE A 614 9.31 25.93 3.41
C ILE A 614 10.78 26.21 3.75
N THR A 615 11.11 26.30 5.04
CA THR A 615 12.50 26.56 5.48
C THR A 615 13.48 25.51 4.99
N ILE A 616 13.07 24.23 4.93
CA ILE A 616 13.92 23.15 4.40
C ILE A 616 13.79 22.99 2.88
N GLY A 617 12.87 23.69 2.21
CA GLY A 617 12.63 23.60 0.78
C GLY A 617 11.83 22.37 0.34
N LEU A 618 11.00 21.81 1.21
CA LEU A 618 10.01 20.78 0.87
C LEU A 618 8.80 21.39 0.16
N LEU A 619 8.36 22.58 0.59
CA LEU A 619 7.25 23.32 0.01
C LEU A 619 7.75 24.66 -0.56
N PRO A 620 7.08 25.21 -1.59
CA PRO A 620 7.45 26.49 -2.18
C PRO A 620 7.20 27.68 -1.23
N ASP A 621 8.01 28.71 -1.36
CA ASP A 621 7.91 29.94 -0.55
C ASP A 621 6.89 30.92 -1.14
N ILE A 622 5.61 30.62 -0.94
CA ILE A 622 4.46 31.43 -1.35
C ILE A 622 3.59 31.81 -0.14
N ASP A 623 2.52 32.56 -0.37
CA ASP A 623 1.57 32.93 0.68
C ASP A 623 1.01 31.70 1.41
N ARG A 624 1.17 31.66 2.74
CA ARG A 624 0.78 30.56 3.61
C ARG A 624 -0.73 30.30 3.62
N ASN A 625 -1.55 31.29 3.29
CA ASN A 625 -3.00 31.16 3.19
C ASN A 625 -3.43 30.28 2.01
N LYS A 626 -2.54 30.05 1.02
CA LYS A 626 -2.80 29.17 -0.11
C LYS A 626 -2.71 27.68 0.24
N PHE A 627 -2.12 27.33 1.39
CA PHE A 627 -1.96 25.94 1.81
C PHE A 627 -3.16 25.43 2.61
N LYS A 628 -3.66 24.24 2.25
CA LYS A 628 -4.77 23.56 2.94
C LYS A 628 -4.44 22.09 3.16
N TYR A 629 -4.71 21.59 4.35
CA TYR A 629 -4.58 20.17 4.68
C TYR A 629 -5.88 19.42 4.46
N LEU A 630 -5.79 18.25 3.85
CA LEU A 630 -6.92 17.38 3.58
C LEU A 630 -6.98 16.15 4.49
N GLY A 631 -5.86 15.80 5.14
CA GLY A 631 -5.72 14.52 5.85
C GLY A 631 -5.61 13.34 4.86
N ASN A 632 -6.06 12.16 5.26
CA ASN A 632 -6.10 11.02 4.33
C ASN A 632 -7.26 11.19 3.34
N SER A 633 -6.97 11.82 2.21
CA SER A 633 -7.97 12.10 1.18
C SER A 633 -8.35 10.85 0.38
N SER A 634 -7.50 9.82 0.35
CA SER A 634 -7.75 8.55 -0.35
C SER A 634 -8.96 7.82 0.24
N ILE A 635 -8.97 7.57 1.56
CA ILE A 635 -10.11 6.92 2.21
C ILE A 635 -11.39 7.75 2.12
N CYS A 636 -11.26 9.10 2.13
CA CYS A 636 -12.41 10.01 2.00
C CYS A 636 -13.07 9.89 0.63
N GLY A 637 -12.29 9.85 -0.44
CA GLY A 637 -12.81 9.66 -1.80
C GLY A 637 -13.38 8.25 -2.01
N ALA A 638 -12.74 7.21 -1.44
CA ALA A 638 -13.28 5.87 -1.45
C ALA A 638 -14.65 5.79 -0.74
N TYR A 639 -14.81 6.50 0.39
CA TYR A 639 -16.09 6.63 1.09
C TYR A 639 -17.15 7.33 0.22
N MET A 640 -16.81 8.43 -0.46
CA MET A 640 -17.74 9.12 -1.37
C MET A 640 -18.18 8.20 -2.52
N ALA A 641 -17.25 7.48 -3.13
CA ALA A 641 -17.52 6.52 -4.19
C ALA A 641 -18.36 5.32 -3.71
N LEU A 642 -18.21 4.92 -2.43
CA LEU A 642 -19.04 3.87 -1.81
C LEU A 642 -20.51 4.26 -1.81
N LEU A 643 -20.81 5.52 -1.50
CA LEU A 643 -22.16 5.99 -1.27
C LEU A 643 -22.87 6.42 -2.58
N SER A 644 -22.16 6.86 -3.62
CA SER A 644 -22.79 7.44 -4.79
C SER A 644 -22.25 6.92 -6.13
N ASP A 645 -23.18 6.61 -7.03
CA ASP A 645 -22.90 6.24 -8.43
C ASP A 645 -22.29 7.43 -9.21
N ASP A 646 -22.74 8.64 -8.88
CA ASP A 646 -22.21 9.87 -9.53
C ASP A 646 -20.71 10.04 -9.20
N TYR A 647 -20.31 9.80 -7.97
CA TYR A 647 -18.89 9.86 -7.59
C TYR A 647 -18.06 8.74 -8.21
N ARG A 648 -18.62 7.53 -8.40
CA ARG A 648 -17.92 6.46 -9.15
C ARG A 648 -17.72 6.85 -10.62
N ASN A 649 -18.74 7.43 -11.25
CA ASN A 649 -18.65 7.93 -12.62
C ASN A 649 -17.66 9.10 -12.72
N GLU A 650 -17.63 9.96 -11.71
CA GLU A 650 -16.69 11.08 -11.65
C GLU A 650 -15.25 10.61 -11.47
N ALA A 651 -15.00 9.59 -10.66
CA ALA A 651 -13.69 8.97 -10.53
C ALA A 651 -13.14 8.49 -11.88
N HIS A 652 -13.97 7.86 -12.70
CA HIS A 652 -13.59 7.50 -14.09
C HIS A 652 -13.24 8.72 -14.94
N LYS A 653 -14.03 9.81 -14.83
CA LYS A 653 -13.75 11.06 -15.57
C LYS A 653 -12.43 11.68 -15.12
N ILE A 654 -12.16 11.73 -13.82
CA ILE A 654 -10.88 12.22 -13.26
C ILE A 654 -9.72 11.42 -13.84
N SER A 655 -9.78 10.08 -13.74
CA SER A 655 -8.73 9.19 -14.24
C SER A 655 -8.46 9.38 -15.73
N ASN A 656 -9.52 9.49 -16.55
CA ASN A 656 -9.41 9.63 -18.00
C ASN A 656 -8.93 11.04 -18.45
N ASN A 657 -9.09 12.07 -17.61
CA ASN A 657 -8.66 13.43 -17.91
C ASN A 657 -7.24 13.73 -17.42
N MET A 658 -6.59 12.80 -16.69
CA MET A 658 -5.23 12.98 -16.20
C MET A 658 -4.19 12.73 -17.29
N THR A 659 -3.28 13.67 -17.47
CA THR A 659 -2.07 13.50 -18.28
C THR A 659 -0.90 13.16 -17.35
N TYR A 660 -0.36 11.96 -17.47
CA TYR A 660 0.80 11.53 -16.68
C TYR A 660 2.10 12.03 -17.32
N ILE A 661 2.97 12.63 -16.52
CA ILE A 661 4.31 13.10 -16.91
C ILE A 661 5.35 12.17 -16.28
N ASP A 662 6.12 11.50 -17.13
CA ASP A 662 7.22 10.65 -16.70
C ASP A 662 8.50 11.48 -16.49
N PHE A 663 8.97 11.53 -15.23
CA PHE A 663 10.18 12.26 -14.88
C PHE A 663 11.46 11.54 -15.31
N SER A 664 11.42 10.22 -15.54
CA SER A 664 12.62 9.45 -15.92
C SER A 664 13.18 9.85 -17.30
N SER A 665 12.31 10.34 -18.18
CA SER A 665 12.67 10.83 -19.52
C SER A 665 12.92 12.33 -19.60
N ASN A 666 12.76 13.07 -18.49
CA ASN A 666 12.87 14.52 -18.44
C ASN A 666 14.24 14.97 -17.92
N SER A 667 15.09 15.54 -18.78
CA SER A 667 16.43 16.01 -18.40
C SER A 667 16.40 17.14 -17.36
N HIS A 668 15.37 18.00 -17.39
CA HIS A 668 15.22 19.10 -16.43
C HIS A 668 14.95 18.61 -15.00
N PHE A 669 14.38 17.39 -14.83
CA PHE A 669 14.16 16.84 -13.49
C PHE A 669 15.49 16.68 -12.73
N MET A 670 16.54 16.20 -13.38
CA MET A 670 17.85 16.00 -12.73
C MET A 670 18.52 17.32 -12.37
N ASP A 671 18.37 18.35 -13.20
CA ASP A 671 18.91 19.68 -12.93
C ASP A 671 18.20 20.32 -11.71
N GLU A 672 16.88 20.28 -11.68
CA GLU A 672 16.07 20.77 -10.56
C GLU A 672 16.31 19.94 -9.29
N PHE A 673 16.38 18.62 -9.40
CA PHE A 673 16.68 17.74 -8.28
C PHE A 673 18.04 18.07 -7.66
N THR A 674 19.09 18.22 -8.49
CA THR A 674 20.43 18.58 -8.00
C THR A 674 20.43 19.94 -7.30
N SER A 675 19.70 20.91 -7.82
CA SER A 675 19.54 22.24 -7.21
C SER A 675 18.78 22.17 -5.88
N ALA A 676 17.81 21.28 -5.79
CA ALA A 676 17.02 21.05 -4.60
C ALA A 676 17.72 20.15 -3.54
N LEU A 677 18.92 19.62 -3.78
CA LEU A 677 19.72 18.91 -2.75
C LEU A 677 20.36 19.83 -1.71
N PHE A 678 20.01 21.10 -1.70
CA PHE A 678 20.45 22.09 -0.71
C PHE A 678 19.25 22.58 0.11
N LEU A 679 19.51 23.05 1.31
CA LEU A 679 18.48 23.58 2.24
C LEU A 679 18.44 25.12 2.15
N PRO A 680 17.34 25.74 1.75
CA PRO A 680 16.16 25.16 1.09
C PRO A 680 16.44 24.76 -0.38
N HIS A 681 17.34 25.50 -1.05
CA HIS A 681 17.65 25.37 -2.49
C HIS A 681 18.97 26.06 -2.80
N THR A 682 19.63 25.74 -3.93
CA THR A 682 20.81 26.50 -4.39
C THR A 682 20.48 27.96 -4.69
N ASP A 683 19.32 28.21 -5.31
CA ASP A 683 18.81 29.56 -5.55
C ASP A 683 17.94 30.04 -4.38
N LEU A 684 18.51 30.86 -3.50
CA LEU A 684 17.80 31.48 -2.37
C LEU A 684 16.78 32.55 -2.80
N ASN A 685 16.78 33.00 -4.05
CA ASN A 685 15.76 33.96 -4.51
C ASN A 685 14.40 33.27 -4.66
N ALA A 686 14.37 31.95 -4.88
CA ALA A 686 13.14 31.18 -4.83
C ALA A 686 12.56 31.03 -3.42
N PHE A 687 13.34 31.37 -2.38
CA PHE A 687 12.94 31.27 -0.95
C PHE A 687 13.22 32.59 -0.19
N PRO A 688 12.56 33.71 -0.57
CA PRO A 688 12.85 35.02 -0.02
C PRO A 688 12.63 35.10 1.50
N SER A 689 11.61 34.42 2.05
CA SER A 689 11.34 34.42 3.49
C SER A 689 12.40 33.65 4.30
N VAL A 690 13.07 32.69 3.70
CA VAL A 690 14.16 31.91 4.29
C VAL A 690 15.49 32.67 4.17
N ARG A 691 15.74 33.28 3.01
CA ARG A 691 16.96 34.08 2.77
C ARG A 691 17.14 35.18 3.82
N VAL A 692 16.04 35.87 4.19
CA VAL A 692 16.07 36.89 5.24
C VAL A 692 16.46 36.32 6.61
N LYS A 693 16.04 35.09 6.92
CA LYS A 693 16.38 34.44 8.19
C LYS A 693 17.81 33.94 8.26
N LEU A 694 18.38 33.56 7.12
CA LEU A 694 19.75 33.05 7.02
C LEU A 694 20.80 34.18 7.00
N ASN A 695 20.39 35.41 6.56
CA ASN A 695 21.21 36.62 6.51
C ASN A 695 20.44 37.73 7.19
N PRO A 696 20.34 37.73 8.53
CA PRO A 696 19.57 38.71 9.30
C PRO A 696 20.15 40.12 9.25
#